data_ef54869906517959a2a19096a039c38d
#
_entry.id   ef54869906517959a2a19096a039c38d
#
_cell.length_a   1.000
_cell.length_b   1.000
_cell.length_c   1.000
_cell.angle_alpha   90.00
_cell.angle_beta   90.00
_cell.angle_gamma   90.00
#
_symmetry.space_group_name_H-M   'P 1'
#
loop_
_entity.id
_entity.type
_entity.pdbx_description
1 polymer ?
#
loop_
_entity_poly.entity_id
_entity_poly.type
_entity_poly.pdbx_seq_one_letter_code
_entity_poly.pdbx_strand_id
1 'polypeptide(L)'
;GPSKFPKFVTDEFTFTAWVNEGEDFLKKNYRWITKIIAGYIKASYYFVEDFLLESPWLLITAIIFLPCMIAGGLRLGLYSLFVVYFWGATGMWEPSLQTVALMGLSVLLCVFFGFILGVFCSQSDRFENFMKPVLDTMQVMPAFVYLFPALFFFGIGGAPAILATMIYAMPPIIRLTNTGIRQVPAQTIESATSFGSNKLQLLFKIKIPLSLPSIMMGINQVIMMALALVVLACFIGAEGIGGQVWQAIRRLDVGWAMEGGLCILFMAIMFDRFSMAFSKDKERLPSDVQKFYLLPQSWAKYRIARLIEKPLSITHDFMKYICVFITNLISYFCKSLISIFNKILAEDIGEFISKRHYIIPSFIVFFIIILIDSYFIKIGSFPEEWRLSIRQPITNAVESLTVNPGFISFTKGLRAFVYLNLLRPLDVFLTHIPWWYTMAVFVALGYITVGIRFAIITALLLSFIGACGIWSHSMITLSSVLVSVALCFVIGVPLGIIASYNERFRNIQNVVLDAMQTLPYFCYLIPVLMFFGGGIVSAVLATVIYAIPPIIRLTSLGLTQVSGTYSEVSRSFGGTLIQTLNKVKFPLAVPSLVIGFNQTVIMAVAMQIVTPLIGGKGLGLEVFNGLARSDTGRGLAAGIGIVLLAIIIDRITLAWTKKQRQALGL
;
A
#
# COMPACT_ATOMS: atom_id res chain seq x y z
N GLY A 1 13.57 -22.34 33.05
CA GLY A 1 13.19 -21.36 34.07
C GLY A 1 11.75 -20.88 33.87
N PRO A 2 11.14 -20.21 34.83
CA PRO A 2 9.73 -19.83 34.80
C PRO A 2 9.34 -18.86 33.68
N SER A 3 10.31 -18.26 33.03
CA SER A 3 10.13 -17.36 31.87
C SER A 3 9.87 -18.10 30.56
N LYS A 4 10.17 -19.40 30.49
CA LYS A 4 9.93 -20.20 29.29
C LYS A 4 8.64 -20.99 29.43
N PHE A 5 7.92 -21.14 28.33
CA PHE A 5 6.75 -22.02 28.27
C PHE A 5 7.13 -23.46 28.62
N PRO A 6 6.26 -24.24 29.27
CA PRO A 6 6.59 -25.60 29.72
C PRO A 6 7.05 -26.49 28.58
N LYS A 7 8.21 -27.13 28.75
CA LYS A 7 8.82 -27.99 27.71
C LYS A 7 7.92 -29.17 27.31
N PHE A 8 7.20 -29.75 28.23
CA PHE A 8 6.31 -30.87 27.91
C PHE A 8 5.20 -30.48 26.91
N VAL A 9 4.77 -29.18 26.92
CA VAL A 9 3.78 -28.68 25.93
C VAL A 9 4.45 -28.38 24.60
N THR A 10 5.63 -27.74 24.61
CA THR A 10 6.36 -27.39 23.40
C THR A 10 6.90 -28.60 22.65
N ASP A 11 7.27 -29.66 23.36
CA ASP A 11 7.84 -30.88 22.78
C ASP A 11 6.75 -31.82 22.22
N GLU A 12 5.55 -31.82 22.82
CA GLU A 12 4.40 -32.59 22.34
C GLU A 12 3.62 -31.88 21.23
N PHE A 13 3.60 -30.53 21.21
CA PHE A 13 2.85 -29.75 20.22
C PHE A 13 3.70 -29.51 18.96
N THR A 14 3.69 -30.44 18.06
CA THR A 14 4.51 -30.45 16.84
C THR A 14 3.83 -29.74 15.65
N PHE A 15 3.28 -28.54 15.86
CA PHE A 15 2.61 -27.77 14.80
C PHE A 15 3.48 -27.61 13.55
N THR A 16 4.76 -27.28 13.73
CA THR A 16 5.72 -27.14 12.63
C THR A 16 5.88 -28.42 11.83
N ALA A 17 5.94 -29.57 12.49
CA ALA A 17 6.01 -30.87 11.83
C ALA A 17 4.71 -31.18 11.07
N TRP A 18 3.55 -30.94 11.66
CA TRP A 18 2.26 -31.16 10.99
C TRP A 18 2.10 -30.30 9.73
N VAL A 19 2.56 -29.04 9.78
CA VAL A 19 2.54 -28.16 8.60
C VAL A 19 3.46 -28.71 7.52
N ASN A 20 4.68 -29.12 7.86
CA ASN A 20 5.64 -29.66 6.91
C ASN A 20 5.16 -31.01 6.33
N GLU A 21 4.60 -31.90 7.14
CA GLU A 21 3.99 -33.17 6.68
C GLU A 21 2.78 -32.93 5.77
N GLY A 22 1.92 -31.96 6.14
CA GLY A 22 0.77 -31.57 5.33
C GLY A 22 1.22 -30.98 3.98
N GLU A 23 2.28 -30.20 3.98
CA GLU A 23 2.90 -29.66 2.76
C GLU A 23 3.42 -30.78 1.87
N ASP A 24 4.18 -31.73 2.43
CA ASP A 24 4.73 -32.86 1.68
C ASP A 24 3.61 -33.75 1.10
N PHE A 25 2.53 -33.98 1.87
CA PHE A 25 1.35 -34.66 1.38
C PHE A 25 0.70 -33.96 0.19
N LEU A 26 0.52 -32.63 0.28
CA LEU A 26 -0.07 -31.82 -0.79
C LEU A 26 0.84 -31.77 -2.01
N LYS A 27 2.15 -31.61 -1.83
CA LYS A 27 3.12 -31.69 -2.91
C LYS A 27 3.09 -33.02 -3.63
N LYS A 28 3.06 -34.10 -2.87
CA LYS A 28 3.08 -35.47 -3.44
C LYS A 28 1.82 -35.76 -4.28
N ASN A 29 0.65 -35.33 -3.80
CA ASN A 29 -0.63 -35.68 -4.41
C ASN A 29 -1.14 -34.67 -5.44
N TYR A 30 -0.86 -33.36 -5.26
CA TYR A 30 -1.46 -32.28 -6.06
C TYR A 30 -0.43 -31.44 -6.83
N ARG A 31 0.84 -31.85 -6.88
CA ARG A 31 1.90 -31.13 -7.61
C ARG A 31 1.60 -30.91 -9.09
N TRP A 32 0.82 -31.80 -9.70
CA TRP A 32 0.42 -31.64 -11.10
C TRP A 32 -0.48 -30.43 -11.31
N ILE A 33 -1.43 -30.14 -10.38
CA ILE A 33 -2.29 -28.96 -10.44
C ILE A 33 -1.46 -27.68 -10.28
N THR A 34 -0.60 -27.65 -9.26
CA THR A 34 0.23 -26.47 -8.98
C THR A 34 1.21 -26.20 -10.13
N LYS A 35 1.77 -27.24 -10.76
CA LYS A 35 2.63 -27.11 -11.95
C LYS A 35 1.88 -26.54 -13.15
N ILE A 36 0.64 -26.99 -13.40
CA ILE A 36 -0.19 -26.47 -14.50
C ILE A 36 -0.48 -24.99 -14.27
N ILE A 37 -0.96 -24.61 -13.08
CA ILE A 37 -1.26 -23.22 -12.73
C ILE A 37 0.00 -22.37 -12.83
N ALA A 38 1.10 -22.79 -12.22
CA ALA A 38 2.39 -22.10 -12.31
C ALA A 38 2.87 -21.96 -13.75
N GLY A 39 2.67 -23.00 -14.59
CA GLY A 39 3.04 -22.97 -16.00
C GLY A 39 2.31 -21.88 -16.79
N TYR A 40 1.00 -21.80 -16.65
CA TYR A 40 0.21 -20.75 -17.32
C TYR A 40 0.56 -19.34 -16.82
N ILE A 41 0.70 -19.16 -15.51
CA ILE A 41 1.08 -17.85 -14.96
C ILE A 41 2.49 -17.46 -15.38
N LYS A 42 3.43 -18.42 -15.37
CA LYS A 42 4.79 -18.23 -15.82
C LYS A 42 4.84 -17.83 -17.30
N ALA A 43 4.10 -18.54 -18.16
CA ALA A 43 4.02 -18.21 -19.58
C ALA A 43 3.41 -16.82 -19.81
N SER A 44 2.34 -16.48 -19.09
CA SER A 44 1.72 -15.15 -19.16
C SER A 44 2.66 -14.05 -18.65
N TYR A 45 3.42 -14.32 -17.60
CA TYR A 45 4.38 -13.38 -17.04
C TYR A 45 5.53 -13.11 -18.03
N TYR A 46 6.16 -14.15 -18.54
CA TYR A 46 7.24 -13.97 -19.52
C TYR A 46 6.75 -13.31 -20.81
N PHE A 47 5.55 -13.62 -21.27
CA PHE A 47 4.97 -12.93 -22.42
C PHE A 47 4.86 -11.42 -22.20
N VAL A 48 4.41 -11.00 -21.00
CA VAL A 48 4.32 -9.55 -20.66
C VAL A 48 5.70 -8.95 -20.43
N GLU A 49 6.58 -9.66 -19.74
CA GLU A 49 7.95 -9.22 -19.46
C GLU A 49 8.76 -9.04 -20.74
N ASP A 50 8.78 -10.07 -21.59
CA ASP A 50 9.50 -10.04 -22.89
C ASP A 50 8.93 -8.93 -23.78
N PHE A 51 7.60 -8.78 -23.83
CA PHE A 51 6.98 -7.66 -24.56
C PHE A 51 7.47 -6.30 -24.06
N LEU A 52 7.57 -6.10 -22.75
CA LEU A 52 8.03 -4.83 -22.17
C LEU A 52 9.54 -4.62 -22.36
N LEU A 53 10.35 -5.66 -22.25
CA LEU A 53 11.82 -5.56 -22.35
C LEU A 53 12.31 -5.47 -23.81
N GLU A 54 11.68 -6.18 -24.72
CA GLU A 54 12.04 -6.16 -26.14
C GLU A 54 11.45 -4.96 -26.90
N SER A 55 10.43 -4.32 -26.33
CA SER A 55 9.81 -3.15 -26.95
C SER A 55 10.72 -1.92 -26.88
N PRO A 56 10.74 -1.09 -27.93
CA PRO A 56 11.48 0.16 -27.94
C PRO A 56 11.10 1.05 -26.75
N TRP A 57 12.07 1.72 -26.14
CA TRP A 57 11.82 2.56 -24.96
C TRP A 57 10.80 3.68 -25.21
N LEU A 58 10.73 4.22 -26.43
CA LEU A 58 9.72 5.21 -26.83
C LEU A 58 8.31 4.62 -26.81
N LEU A 59 8.18 3.35 -27.22
CA LEU A 59 6.90 2.65 -27.19
C LEU A 59 6.42 2.45 -25.74
N ILE A 60 7.29 2.00 -24.84
CA ILE A 60 6.98 1.87 -23.43
C ILE A 60 6.61 3.22 -22.82
N THR A 61 7.37 4.26 -23.17
CA THR A 61 7.04 5.63 -22.72
C THR A 61 5.64 6.03 -23.17
N ALA A 62 5.26 5.75 -24.41
CA ALA A 62 3.93 6.05 -24.93
C ALA A 62 2.84 5.22 -24.25
N ILE A 63 3.06 3.91 -24.02
CA ILE A 63 2.13 3.01 -23.31
C ILE A 63 1.80 3.52 -21.90
N ILE A 64 2.77 4.11 -21.20
CA ILE A 64 2.58 4.65 -19.84
C ILE A 64 2.02 6.07 -19.88
N PHE A 65 2.58 6.92 -20.74
CA PHE A 65 2.22 8.33 -20.85
C PHE A 65 0.78 8.55 -21.29
N LEU A 66 0.33 7.85 -22.35
CA LEU A 66 -0.97 8.10 -22.95
C LEU A 66 -2.14 7.79 -22.00
N PRO A 67 -2.20 6.63 -21.31
CA PRO A 67 -3.23 6.37 -20.33
C PRO A 67 -3.21 7.37 -19.17
N CYS A 68 -2.02 7.74 -18.69
CA CYS A 68 -1.88 8.73 -17.63
C CYS A 68 -2.40 10.12 -18.05
N MET A 69 -2.10 10.53 -19.28
CA MET A 69 -2.59 11.79 -19.84
C MET A 69 -4.11 11.76 -20.04
N ILE A 70 -4.68 10.66 -20.51
CA ILE A 70 -6.12 10.49 -20.72
C ILE A 70 -6.87 10.53 -19.38
N ALA A 71 -6.34 9.85 -18.36
CA ALA A 71 -6.99 9.74 -17.05
C ALA A 71 -6.87 11.02 -16.22
N GLY A 72 -5.65 11.57 -16.08
CA GLY A 72 -5.33 12.66 -15.17
C GLY A 72 -4.91 13.98 -15.83
N GLY A 73 -5.00 14.06 -17.18
CA GLY A 73 -4.62 15.23 -17.95
C GLY A 73 -3.11 15.42 -18.06
N LEU A 74 -2.71 16.58 -18.61
CA LEU A 74 -1.30 16.86 -18.92
C LEU A 74 -0.38 16.78 -17.69
N ARG A 75 -0.85 17.12 -16.50
CA ARG A 75 -0.03 17.04 -15.27
C ARG A 75 0.41 15.63 -14.96
N LEU A 76 -0.52 14.67 -15.00
CA LEU A 76 -0.21 13.27 -14.74
C LEU A 76 0.60 12.67 -15.90
N GLY A 77 0.32 13.07 -17.14
CA GLY A 77 1.12 12.71 -18.30
C GLY A 77 2.58 13.17 -18.14
N LEU A 78 2.84 14.43 -17.86
CA LEU A 78 4.21 14.95 -17.63
C LEU A 78 4.90 14.27 -16.45
N TYR A 79 4.16 13.96 -15.38
CA TYR A 79 4.71 13.21 -14.25
C TYR A 79 5.10 11.78 -14.67
N SER A 80 4.28 11.11 -15.46
CA SER A 80 4.61 9.77 -15.95
C SER A 80 5.82 9.76 -16.89
N LEU A 81 6.00 10.79 -17.73
CA LEU A 81 7.22 10.98 -18.52
C LEU A 81 8.45 11.14 -17.64
N PHE A 82 8.34 11.96 -16.58
CA PHE A 82 9.43 12.10 -15.62
C PHE A 82 9.79 10.77 -14.96
N VAL A 83 8.79 9.98 -14.56
CA VAL A 83 9.02 8.68 -13.92
C VAL A 83 9.72 7.70 -14.85
N VAL A 84 9.24 7.57 -16.08
CA VAL A 84 9.83 6.68 -17.10
C VAL A 84 11.26 7.11 -17.46
N TYR A 85 11.47 8.43 -17.65
CA TYR A 85 12.82 8.96 -17.89
C TYR A 85 13.74 8.70 -16.68
N PHE A 86 13.23 8.84 -15.46
CA PHE A 86 14.00 8.60 -14.24
C PHE A 86 14.47 7.14 -14.15
N TRP A 87 13.64 6.16 -14.53
CA TRP A 87 14.04 4.74 -14.57
C TRP A 87 15.21 4.51 -15.53
N GLY A 88 15.13 5.11 -16.72
CA GLY A 88 16.21 5.03 -17.71
C GLY A 88 17.48 5.74 -17.25
N ALA A 89 17.34 6.98 -16.76
CA ALA A 89 18.46 7.80 -16.32
C ALA A 89 19.25 7.19 -15.16
N THR A 90 18.58 6.52 -14.21
CA THR A 90 19.24 5.84 -13.07
C THR A 90 19.75 4.43 -13.40
N GLY A 91 19.55 3.94 -14.64
CA GLY A 91 19.93 2.57 -15.01
C GLY A 91 19.02 1.49 -14.42
N MET A 92 17.85 1.88 -13.88
CA MET A 92 16.83 0.98 -13.32
C MET A 92 15.74 0.62 -14.34
N TRP A 93 16.02 0.76 -15.65
CA TRP A 93 15.05 0.52 -16.72
C TRP A 93 14.47 -0.89 -16.68
N GLU A 94 15.32 -1.90 -16.85
CA GLU A 94 14.89 -3.31 -16.84
C GLU A 94 14.21 -3.72 -15.53
N PRO A 95 14.79 -3.46 -14.34
CA PRO A 95 14.15 -3.80 -13.09
C PRO A 95 12.80 -3.11 -12.89
N SER A 96 12.63 -1.88 -13.42
CA SER A 96 11.35 -1.16 -13.34
C SER A 96 10.29 -1.81 -14.22
N LEU A 97 10.63 -2.21 -15.43
CA LEU A 97 9.71 -2.91 -16.34
C LEU A 97 9.33 -4.30 -15.80
N GLN A 98 10.26 -5.04 -15.23
CA GLN A 98 9.99 -6.32 -14.56
C GLN A 98 9.01 -6.13 -13.39
N THR A 99 9.21 -5.10 -12.58
CA THR A 99 8.28 -4.76 -11.49
C THR A 99 6.89 -4.40 -12.01
N VAL A 100 6.81 -3.63 -13.11
CA VAL A 100 5.54 -3.28 -13.77
C VAL A 100 4.85 -4.53 -14.34
N ALA A 101 5.59 -5.46 -14.94
CA ALA A 101 5.05 -6.72 -15.45
C ALA A 101 4.46 -7.59 -14.34
N LEU A 102 5.22 -7.80 -13.26
CA LEU A 102 4.76 -8.54 -12.08
C LEU A 102 3.53 -7.92 -11.45
N MET A 103 3.58 -6.61 -11.21
CA MET A 103 2.47 -5.87 -10.60
C MET A 103 1.25 -5.85 -11.51
N GLY A 104 1.43 -5.56 -12.79
CA GLY A 104 0.33 -5.48 -13.77
C GLY A 104 -0.44 -6.79 -13.88
N LEU A 105 0.25 -7.92 -14.02
CA LEU A 105 -0.39 -9.22 -14.09
C LEU A 105 -1.04 -9.62 -12.75
N SER A 106 -0.39 -9.33 -11.63
CA SER A 106 -0.97 -9.58 -10.29
C SER A 106 -2.26 -8.79 -10.07
N VAL A 107 -2.27 -7.50 -10.42
CA VAL A 107 -3.45 -6.62 -10.31
C VAL A 107 -4.57 -7.10 -11.23
N LEU A 108 -4.25 -7.47 -12.46
CA LEU A 108 -5.24 -7.97 -13.43
C LEU A 108 -5.94 -9.22 -12.90
N LEU A 109 -5.17 -10.21 -12.43
CA LEU A 109 -5.71 -11.44 -11.85
C LEU A 109 -6.51 -11.16 -10.57
N CYS A 110 -5.98 -10.28 -9.72
CA CYS A 110 -6.63 -9.88 -8.47
C CYS A 110 -7.99 -9.20 -8.73
N VAL A 111 -8.04 -8.27 -9.68
CA VAL A 111 -9.28 -7.57 -10.06
C VAL A 111 -10.26 -8.55 -10.69
N PHE A 112 -9.82 -9.42 -11.58
CA PHE A 112 -10.67 -10.41 -12.22
C PHE A 112 -11.34 -11.34 -11.20
N PHE A 113 -10.56 -12.04 -10.38
CA PHE A 113 -11.11 -12.98 -9.39
C PHE A 113 -11.81 -12.26 -8.23
N GLY A 114 -11.24 -11.15 -7.75
CA GLY A 114 -11.81 -10.38 -6.64
C GLY A 114 -13.14 -9.72 -7.00
N PHE A 115 -13.29 -9.21 -8.23
CA PHE A 115 -14.56 -8.69 -8.73
C PHE A 115 -15.63 -9.77 -8.76
N ILE A 116 -15.33 -10.95 -9.33
CA ILE A 116 -16.27 -12.08 -9.38
C ILE A 116 -16.71 -12.49 -7.97
N LEU A 117 -15.76 -12.68 -7.05
CA LEU A 117 -16.06 -13.02 -5.65
C LEU A 117 -16.87 -11.92 -4.95
N GLY A 118 -16.56 -10.65 -5.20
CA GLY A 118 -17.30 -9.51 -4.68
C GLY A 118 -18.75 -9.47 -5.17
N VAL A 119 -18.98 -9.78 -6.45
CA VAL A 119 -20.33 -9.92 -7.01
C VAL A 119 -21.08 -11.08 -6.33
N PHE A 120 -20.45 -12.25 -6.14
CA PHE A 120 -21.09 -13.36 -5.42
C PHE A 120 -21.43 -12.99 -3.97
N CYS A 121 -20.53 -12.30 -3.24
CA CYS A 121 -20.83 -11.78 -1.90
C CYS A 121 -22.05 -10.86 -1.90
N SER A 122 -22.20 -10.01 -2.92
CA SER A 122 -23.33 -9.07 -3.01
C SER A 122 -24.68 -9.73 -3.27
N GLN A 123 -24.68 -10.93 -3.86
CA GLN A 123 -25.91 -11.65 -4.21
C GLN A 123 -26.35 -12.67 -3.13
N SER A 124 -25.47 -13.02 -2.20
CA SER A 124 -25.75 -14.05 -1.19
C SER A 124 -25.19 -13.68 0.19
N ASP A 125 -26.08 -13.47 1.16
CA ASP A 125 -25.70 -13.17 2.55
C ASP A 125 -24.98 -14.36 3.21
N ARG A 126 -25.33 -15.59 2.83
CA ARG A 126 -24.64 -16.79 3.34
C ARG A 126 -23.19 -16.82 2.87
N PHE A 127 -22.95 -16.49 1.61
CA PHE A 127 -21.60 -16.45 1.05
C PHE A 127 -20.78 -15.28 1.64
N GLU A 128 -21.41 -14.11 1.81
CA GLU A 128 -20.76 -12.98 2.48
C GLU A 128 -20.33 -13.32 3.91
N ASN A 129 -21.25 -13.91 4.70
CA ASN A 129 -20.97 -14.30 6.09
C ASN A 129 -19.84 -15.35 6.20
N PHE A 130 -19.71 -16.24 5.20
CA PHE A 130 -18.59 -17.16 5.10
C PHE A 130 -17.29 -16.47 4.72
N MET A 131 -17.34 -15.55 3.75
CA MET A 131 -16.15 -14.84 3.25
C MET A 131 -15.62 -13.80 4.23
N LYS A 132 -16.47 -13.19 5.06
CA LYS A 132 -16.10 -12.12 5.97
C LYS A 132 -14.96 -12.48 6.92
N PRO A 133 -14.99 -13.60 7.68
CA PRO A 133 -13.86 -14.00 8.54
C PRO A 133 -12.60 -14.31 7.72
N VAL A 134 -12.73 -14.87 6.52
CA VAL A 134 -11.60 -15.14 5.63
C VAL A 134 -10.92 -13.82 5.23
N LEU A 135 -11.70 -12.85 4.76
CA LEU A 135 -11.18 -11.54 4.36
C LEU A 135 -10.61 -10.76 5.55
N ASP A 136 -11.22 -10.87 6.75
CA ASP A 136 -10.71 -10.26 7.97
C ASP A 136 -9.32 -10.84 8.32
N THR A 137 -9.18 -12.15 8.28
CA THR A 137 -7.90 -12.84 8.50
C THR A 137 -6.86 -12.44 7.47
N MET A 138 -7.24 -12.42 6.18
CA MET A 138 -6.35 -12.02 5.09
C MET A 138 -5.84 -10.58 5.26
N GLN A 139 -6.64 -9.65 5.76
CA GLN A 139 -6.19 -8.25 5.94
C GLN A 139 -5.29 -8.05 7.16
N VAL A 140 -5.45 -8.85 8.20
CA VAL A 140 -4.60 -8.78 9.39
C VAL A 140 -3.27 -9.49 9.17
N MET A 141 -3.26 -10.50 8.30
CA MET A 141 -2.06 -11.29 8.01
C MET A 141 -1.01 -10.46 7.25
N PRO A 142 0.22 -10.36 7.77
CA PRO A 142 1.28 -9.59 7.14
C PRO A 142 1.65 -10.11 5.75
N ALA A 143 1.97 -9.20 4.84
CA ALA A 143 2.26 -9.47 3.43
C ALA A 143 3.27 -10.60 3.21
N PHE A 144 4.34 -10.64 4.00
CA PHE A 144 5.43 -11.60 3.87
C PHE A 144 5.00 -13.07 4.10
N VAL A 145 3.97 -13.29 4.93
CA VAL A 145 3.46 -14.64 5.24
C VAL A 145 2.87 -15.32 4.01
N TYR A 146 2.33 -14.53 3.07
CA TYR A 146 1.79 -15.05 1.81
C TYR A 146 2.85 -15.64 0.87
N LEU A 147 4.12 -15.27 1.06
CA LEU A 147 5.21 -15.79 0.26
C LEU A 147 5.49 -17.27 0.56
N PHE A 148 5.20 -17.77 1.78
CA PHE A 148 5.44 -19.18 2.13
C PHE A 148 4.63 -20.15 1.27
N PRO A 149 3.29 -20.12 1.31
CA PRO A 149 2.52 -21.06 0.49
C PRO A 149 2.81 -20.88 -1.00
N ALA A 150 3.07 -19.65 -1.46
CA ALA A 150 3.41 -19.41 -2.85
C ALA A 150 4.74 -20.07 -3.24
N LEU A 151 5.79 -19.91 -2.42
CA LEU A 151 7.10 -20.51 -2.64
C LEU A 151 7.00 -22.05 -2.68
N PHE A 152 6.25 -22.63 -1.73
CA PHE A 152 6.21 -24.08 -1.58
C PHE A 152 5.41 -24.79 -2.66
N PHE A 153 4.27 -24.24 -3.04
CA PHE A 153 3.41 -24.87 -4.04
C PHE A 153 3.84 -24.57 -5.47
N PHE A 154 4.45 -23.42 -5.72
CA PHE A 154 4.73 -22.94 -7.07
C PHE A 154 6.22 -22.74 -7.36
N GLY A 155 7.10 -22.89 -6.35
CA GLY A 155 8.55 -22.77 -6.50
C GLY A 155 9.05 -21.32 -6.42
N ILE A 156 10.25 -21.08 -6.98
CA ILE A 156 10.95 -19.79 -6.95
C ILE A 156 10.67 -19.02 -8.24
N GLY A 157 10.52 -17.69 -8.15
CA GLY A 157 10.45 -16.80 -9.32
C GLY A 157 9.17 -15.95 -9.42
N GLY A 158 8.87 -15.46 -10.62
CA GLY A 158 7.75 -14.54 -10.88
C GLY A 158 6.36 -15.15 -10.65
N ALA A 159 6.14 -16.41 -11.04
CA ALA A 159 4.82 -17.04 -10.90
C ALA A 159 4.33 -17.14 -9.43
N PRO A 160 5.12 -17.66 -8.47
CA PRO A 160 4.73 -17.62 -7.06
C PRO A 160 4.58 -16.19 -6.52
N ALA A 161 5.40 -15.23 -6.99
CA ALA A 161 5.28 -13.84 -6.62
C ALA A 161 3.91 -13.24 -7.04
N ILE A 162 3.47 -13.52 -8.25
CA ILE A 162 2.17 -13.07 -8.78
C ILE A 162 1.03 -13.68 -7.98
N LEU A 163 1.08 -14.98 -7.67
CA LEU A 163 0.04 -15.65 -6.89
C LEU A 163 -0.04 -15.14 -5.46
N ALA A 164 1.10 -14.98 -4.79
CA ALA A 164 1.15 -14.39 -3.46
C ALA A 164 0.54 -12.97 -3.45
N THR A 165 0.93 -12.17 -4.44
CA THR A 165 0.45 -10.79 -4.59
C THR A 165 -1.04 -10.75 -4.87
N MET A 166 -1.55 -11.62 -5.74
CA MET A 166 -2.96 -11.75 -6.04
C MET A 166 -3.77 -12.06 -4.77
N ILE A 167 -3.36 -13.06 -3.99
CA ILE A 167 -4.07 -13.45 -2.78
C ILE A 167 -4.02 -12.33 -1.74
N TYR A 168 -2.85 -11.74 -1.51
CA TYR A 168 -2.66 -10.66 -0.54
C TYR A 168 -3.49 -9.40 -0.85
N ALA A 169 -3.53 -9.00 -2.13
CA ALA A 169 -4.18 -7.76 -2.53
C ALA A 169 -5.70 -7.90 -2.84
N MET A 170 -6.25 -9.12 -2.80
CA MET A 170 -7.64 -9.39 -3.18
C MET A 170 -8.72 -8.85 -2.22
N PRO A 171 -8.55 -8.79 -0.89
CA PRO A 171 -9.62 -8.42 0.04
C PRO A 171 -10.30 -7.07 -0.24
N PRO A 172 -9.59 -5.97 -0.56
CA PRO A 172 -10.24 -4.69 -0.83
C PRO A 172 -11.21 -4.71 -2.00
N ILE A 173 -10.85 -5.34 -3.11
CA ILE A 173 -11.73 -5.37 -4.30
C ILE A 173 -12.98 -6.19 -4.04
N ILE A 174 -12.88 -7.30 -3.30
CA ILE A 174 -14.04 -8.12 -2.90
C ILE A 174 -14.99 -7.28 -2.03
N ARG A 175 -14.47 -6.62 -0.99
CA ARG A 175 -15.28 -5.83 -0.05
C ARG A 175 -15.92 -4.62 -0.71
N LEU A 176 -15.16 -3.86 -1.47
CA LEU A 176 -15.67 -2.63 -2.09
C LEU A 176 -16.63 -2.93 -3.24
N THR A 177 -16.45 -4.04 -3.96
CA THR A 177 -17.45 -4.51 -4.93
C THR A 177 -18.75 -4.94 -4.23
N ASN A 178 -18.66 -5.74 -3.17
CA ASN A 178 -19.82 -6.16 -2.39
C ASN A 178 -20.57 -4.95 -1.80
N THR A 179 -19.87 -4.08 -1.12
CA THR A 179 -20.46 -2.88 -0.49
C THR A 179 -21.05 -1.94 -1.53
N GLY A 180 -20.35 -1.67 -2.63
CA GLY A 180 -20.82 -0.80 -3.69
C GLY A 180 -22.12 -1.30 -4.34
N ILE A 181 -22.22 -2.60 -4.62
CA ILE A 181 -23.41 -3.21 -5.20
C ILE A 181 -24.59 -3.18 -4.21
N ARG A 182 -24.35 -3.39 -2.92
CA ARG A 182 -25.39 -3.36 -1.87
C ARG A 182 -25.87 -1.95 -1.53
N GLN A 183 -25.04 -0.94 -1.74
CA GLN A 183 -25.38 0.47 -1.47
C GLN A 183 -26.18 1.14 -2.59
N VAL A 184 -26.47 0.45 -3.70
CA VAL A 184 -27.33 0.98 -4.75
C VAL A 184 -28.74 1.27 -4.17
N PRO A 185 -29.27 2.50 -4.35
CA PRO A 185 -30.54 2.91 -3.74
C PRO A 185 -31.71 1.98 -4.12
N ALA A 186 -32.51 1.58 -3.11
CA ALA A 186 -33.65 0.69 -3.31
C ALA A 186 -34.64 1.24 -4.33
N GLN A 187 -34.88 2.55 -4.35
CA GLN A 187 -35.75 3.23 -5.30
C GLN A 187 -35.32 2.98 -6.75
N THR A 188 -34.02 2.99 -7.04
CA THR A 188 -33.50 2.70 -8.40
C THR A 188 -33.75 1.24 -8.78
N ILE A 189 -33.63 0.32 -7.81
CA ILE A 189 -33.88 -1.11 -8.01
C ILE A 189 -35.37 -1.36 -8.28
N GLU A 190 -36.24 -0.74 -7.48
CA GLU A 190 -37.70 -0.83 -7.62
C GLU A 190 -38.19 -0.27 -8.96
N SER A 191 -37.69 0.89 -9.36
CA SER A 191 -37.99 1.48 -10.66
C SER A 191 -37.63 0.53 -11.82
N ALA A 192 -36.44 -0.03 -11.78
CA ALA A 192 -35.96 -0.95 -12.80
C ALA A 192 -36.77 -2.26 -12.86
N THR A 193 -37.17 -2.78 -11.70
CA THR A 193 -38.03 -3.98 -11.62
C THR A 193 -39.45 -3.68 -12.12
N SER A 194 -39.96 -2.48 -11.88
CA SER A 194 -41.28 -2.04 -12.43
C SER A 194 -41.27 -1.95 -13.95
N PHE A 195 -40.13 -1.65 -14.57
CA PHE A 195 -39.92 -1.72 -16.03
C PHE A 195 -39.64 -3.14 -16.54
N GLY A 196 -39.79 -4.18 -15.72
CA GLY A 196 -39.66 -5.58 -16.14
C GLY A 196 -38.21 -6.10 -16.23
N SER A 197 -37.24 -5.44 -15.61
CA SER A 197 -35.84 -5.89 -15.60
C SER A 197 -35.69 -7.21 -14.85
N ASN A 198 -35.07 -8.21 -15.49
CA ASN A 198 -34.71 -9.45 -14.82
C ASN A 198 -33.47 -9.28 -13.92
N LYS A 199 -33.15 -10.29 -13.08
CA LYS A 199 -32.03 -10.23 -12.10
C LYS A 199 -30.67 -9.94 -12.75
N LEU A 200 -30.40 -10.50 -13.93
CA LEU A 200 -29.14 -10.27 -14.65
C LEU A 200 -29.07 -8.85 -15.23
N GLN A 201 -30.19 -8.37 -15.81
CA GLN A 201 -30.26 -7.00 -16.31
C GLN A 201 -30.11 -5.98 -15.17
N LEU A 202 -30.73 -6.24 -14.02
CA LEU A 202 -30.58 -5.41 -12.83
C LEU A 202 -29.14 -5.37 -12.35
N LEU A 203 -28.44 -6.52 -12.34
CA LEU A 203 -27.05 -6.61 -11.91
C LEU A 203 -26.12 -5.86 -12.88
N PHE A 204 -26.15 -6.22 -14.19
CA PHE A 204 -25.16 -5.72 -15.15
C PHE A 204 -25.46 -4.32 -15.67
N LYS A 205 -26.74 -3.93 -15.82
CA LYS A 205 -27.12 -2.63 -16.39
C LYS A 205 -27.34 -1.54 -15.34
N ILE A 206 -27.54 -1.90 -14.06
CA ILE A 206 -27.88 -0.93 -13.02
C ILE A 206 -26.93 -1.01 -11.85
N LYS A 207 -26.87 -2.16 -11.15
CA LYS A 207 -26.10 -2.26 -9.91
C LYS A 207 -24.59 -2.09 -10.13
N ILE A 208 -24.00 -2.80 -11.09
CA ILE A 208 -22.56 -2.70 -11.39
C ILE A 208 -22.19 -1.29 -11.88
N PRO A 209 -22.87 -0.67 -12.86
CA PRO A 209 -22.55 0.69 -13.29
C PRO A 209 -22.65 1.74 -12.19
N LEU A 210 -23.65 1.66 -11.30
CA LEU A 210 -23.79 2.58 -10.18
C LEU A 210 -22.77 2.34 -9.05
N SER A 211 -22.28 1.10 -8.90
CA SER A 211 -21.24 0.75 -7.92
C SER A 211 -19.82 0.99 -8.43
N LEU A 212 -19.65 1.42 -9.68
CA LEU A 212 -18.34 1.58 -10.30
C LEU A 212 -17.36 2.48 -9.50
N PRO A 213 -17.79 3.61 -8.88
CA PRO A 213 -16.88 4.40 -8.05
C PRO A 213 -16.29 3.61 -6.88
N SER A 214 -17.08 2.78 -6.20
CA SER A 214 -16.62 1.91 -5.11
C SER A 214 -15.70 0.81 -5.63
N ILE A 215 -15.99 0.22 -6.78
CA ILE A 215 -15.14 -0.79 -7.43
C ILE A 215 -13.79 -0.19 -7.80
N MET A 216 -13.77 1.02 -8.39
CA MET A 216 -12.53 1.72 -8.74
C MET A 216 -11.68 2.07 -7.51
N MET A 217 -12.32 2.42 -6.40
CA MET A 217 -11.61 2.58 -5.12
C MET A 217 -10.98 1.25 -4.66
N GLY A 218 -11.66 0.13 -4.87
CA GLY A 218 -11.12 -1.21 -4.63
C GLY A 218 -9.89 -1.50 -5.48
N ILE A 219 -9.95 -1.19 -6.76
CA ILE A 219 -8.82 -1.36 -7.70
C ILE A 219 -7.63 -0.50 -7.25
N ASN A 220 -7.86 0.74 -6.82
CA ASN A 220 -6.79 1.60 -6.30
C ASN A 220 -6.07 0.96 -5.11
N GLN A 221 -6.82 0.43 -4.14
CA GLN A 221 -6.24 -0.26 -2.99
C GLN A 221 -5.47 -1.53 -3.39
N VAL A 222 -5.98 -2.29 -4.36
CA VAL A 222 -5.28 -3.46 -4.93
C VAL A 222 -3.93 -3.07 -5.51
N ILE A 223 -3.86 -2.00 -6.30
CA ILE A 223 -2.61 -1.52 -6.91
C ILE A 223 -1.57 -1.19 -5.83
N MET A 224 -1.96 -0.46 -4.80
CA MET A 224 -1.06 -0.08 -3.70
C MET A 224 -0.56 -1.30 -2.92
N MET A 225 -1.46 -2.24 -2.59
CA MET A 225 -1.08 -3.48 -1.91
C MET A 225 -0.20 -4.38 -2.79
N ALA A 226 -0.53 -4.50 -4.07
CA ALA A 226 0.25 -5.29 -5.01
C ALA A 226 1.69 -4.76 -5.14
N LEU A 227 1.87 -3.45 -5.27
CA LEU A 227 3.20 -2.86 -5.35
C LEU A 227 4.03 -3.14 -4.08
N ALA A 228 3.40 -3.05 -2.90
CA ALA A 228 4.07 -3.32 -1.64
C ALA A 228 4.60 -4.76 -1.57
N LEU A 229 3.82 -5.76 -2.02
CA LEU A 229 4.26 -7.15 -1.98
C LEU A 229 5.20 -7.53 -3.13
N VAL A 230 5.03 -6.98 -4.33
CA VAL A 230 5.92 -7.24 -5.48
C VAL A 230 7.36 -6.85 -5.15
N VAL A 231 7.57 -5.75 -4.42
CA VAL A 231 8.91 -5.36 -3.97
C VAL A 231 9.52 -6.40 -3.03
N LEU A 232 8.71 -7.03 -2.17
CA LEU A 232 9.15 -8.10 -1.26
C LEU A 232 9.33 -9.46 -1.95
N ALA A 233 8.72 -9.64 -3.09
CA ALA A 233 8.78 -10.92 -3.82
C ALA A 233 10.20 -11.28 -4.29
N CYS A 234 11.14 -10.33 -4.24
CA CYS A 234 12.57 -10.61 -4.46
C CYS A 234 13.11 -11.69 -3.53
N PHE A 235 12.54 -11.87 -2.32
CA PHE A 235 12.94 -12.92 -1.38
C PHE A 235 12.59 -14.33 -1.83
N ILE A 236 11.64 -14.47 -2.74
CA ILE A 236 11.29 -15.74 -3.39
C ILE A 236 11.79 -15.80 -4.83
N GLY A 237 12.80 -15.00 -5.16
CA GLY A 237 13.48 -15.02 -6.46
C GLY A 237 12.73 -14.33 -7.59
N ALA A 238 11.79 -13.43 -7.31
CA ALA A 238 11.22 -12.57 -8.32
C ALA A 238 12.20 -11.46 -8.71
N GLU A 239 12.32 -11.19 -9.99
CA GLU A 239 13.13 -10.12 -10.53
C GLU A 239 12.43 -8.76 -10.40
N GLY A 240 13.18 -7.66 -10.50
CA GLY A 240 12.66 -6.30 -10.43
C GLY A 240 13.42 -5.38 -9.48
N ILE A 241 12.88 -4.17 -9.24
CA ILE A 241 13.53 -3.14 -8.42
C ILE A 241 13.76 -3.63 -6.97
N GLY A 242 12.85 -4.42 -6.41
CA GLY A 242 13.01 -4.99 -5.07
C GLY A 242 14.30 -5.79 -4.91
N GLY A 243 14.67 -6.59 -5.92
CA GLY A 243 15.91 -7.34 -5.96
C GLY A 243 17.15 -6.43 -5.99
N GLN A 244 17.11 -5.35 -6.75
CA GLN A 244 18.18 -4.35 -6.82
C GLN A 244 18.39 -3.65 -5.48
N VAL A 245 17.31 -3.21 -4.85
CA VAL A 245 17.36 -2.59 -3.51
C VAL A 245 17.89 -3.57 -2.47
N TRP A 246 17.46 -4.83 -2.50
CA TRP A 246 17.96 -5.86 -1.61
C TRP A 246 19.45 -6.11 -1.77
N GLN A 247 19.94 -6.23 -3.01
CA GLN A 247 21.37 -6.37 -3.28
C GLN A 247 22.18 -5.15 -2.79
N ALA A 248 21.66 -3.94 -3.02
CA ALA A 248 22.28 -2.70 -2.56
C ALA A 248 22.37 -2.64 -1.02
N ILE A 249 21.33 -3.04 -0.29
CA ILE A 249 21.34 -3.13 1.18
C ILE A 249 22.41 -4.13 1.64
N ARG A 250 22.52 -5.29 1.03
CA ARG A 250 23.53 -6.31 1.37
C ARG A 250 24.96 -5.84 1.12
N ARG A 251 25.16 -4.98 0.11
CA ARG A 251 26.48 -4.39 -0.21
C ARG A 251 26.74 -3.09 0.54
N LEU A 252 25.80 -2.64 1.34
CA LEU A 252 25.82 -1.33 2.03
C LEU A 252 26.02 -0.15 1.07
N ASP A 253 25.51 -0.28 -0.17
CA ASP A 253 25.58 0.74 -1.18
C ASP A 253 24.35 1.66 -1.10
N VAL A 254 24.58 2.79 -0.46
CA VAL A 254 23.53 3.78 -0.15
C VAL A 254 22.90 4.36 -1.40
N GLY A 255 23.76 4.81 -2.31
CA GLY A 255 23.31 5.49 -3.52
C GLY A 255 22.47 4.57 -4.39
N TRP A 256 22.91 3.33 -4.58
CA TRP A 256 22.15 2.32 -5.34
C TRP A 256 20.82 1.97 -4.68
N ALA A 257 20.83 1.78 -3.36
CA ALA A 257 19.60 1.51 -2.62
C ALA A 257 18.59 2.67 -2.70
N MET A 258 19.08 3.92 -2.65
CA MET A 258 18.24 5.12 -2.80
C MET A 258 17.71 5.29 -4.22
N GLU A 259 18.51 5.01 -5.26
CA GLU A 259 18.03 5.03 -6.65
C GLU A 259 16.85 4.07 -6.82
N GLY A 260 16.99 2.81 -6.39
CA GLY A 260 15.89 1.84 -6.43
C GLY A 260 14.68 2.27 -5.59
N GLY A 261 14.92 2.78 -4.38
CA GLY A 261 13.85 3.28 -3.51
C GLY A 261 13.07 4.46 -4.13
N LEU A 262 13.75 5.41 -4.78
CA LEU A 262 13.12 6.52 -5.49
C LEU A 262 12.34 6.04 -6.73
N CYS A 263 12.87 5.06 -7.48
CA CYS A 263 12.13 4.46 -8.60
C CYS A 263 10.81 3.85 -8.14
N ILE A 264 10.81 3.12 -7.01
CA ILE A 264 9.60 2.55 -6.42
C ILE A 264 8.65 3.67 -5.95
N LEU A 265 9.16 4.70 -5.29
CA LEU A 265 8.36 5.83 -4.82
C LEU A 265 7.63 6.53 -5.97
N PHE A 266 8.38 6.90 -7.02
CA PHE A 266 7.79 7.59 -8.17
C PHE A 266 6.79 6.71 -8.92
N MET A 267 7.09 5.41 -9.05
CA MET A 267 6.16 4.40 -9.58
C MET A 267 4.88 4.33 -8.75
N ALA A 268 5.00 4.25 -7.44
CA ALA A 268 3.85 4.19 -6.51
C ALA A 268 2.94 5.41 -6.66
N ILE A 269 3.52 6.62 -6.64
CA ILE A 269 2.77 7.87 -6.80
C ILE A 269 2.11 7.93 -8.18
N MET A 270 2.79 7.47 -9.24
CA MET A 270 2.23 7.46 -10.59
C MET A 270 0.99 6.57 -10.67
N PHE A 271 1.07 5.33 -10.18
CA PHE A 271 -0.05 4.41 -10.21
C PHE A 271 -1.20 4.80 -9.28
N ASP A 272 -0.90 5.36 -8.11
CA ASP A 272 -1.92 5.92 -7.21
C ASP A 272 -2.70 7.05 -7.88
N ARG A 273 -2.00 8.04 -8.45
CA ARG A 273 -2.65 9.16 -9.14
C ARG A 273 -3.42 8.73 -10.40
N PHE A 274 -2.87 7.77 -11.14
CA PHE A 274 -3.53 7.18 -12.30
C PHE A 274 -4.85 6.50 -11.92
N SER A 275 -4.83 5.64 -10.91
CA SER A 275 -6.01 4.93 -10.44
C SER A 275 -7.07 5.87 -9.86
N MET A 276 -6.65 6.87 -9.06
CA MET A 276 -7.57 7.89 -8.53
C MET A 276 -8.20 8.76 -9.62
N ALA A 277 -7.45 9.06 -10.69
CA ALA A 277 -7.97 9.85 -11.80
C ALA A 277 -9.10 9.10 -12.53
N PHE A 278 -8.97 7.80 -12.73
CA PHE A 278 -10.02 6.95 -13.30
C PHE A 278 -11.30 6.91 -12.43
N SER A 279 -11.15 6.97 -11.12
CA SER A 279 -12.29 6.98 -10.19
C SER A 279 -13.10 8.27 -10.23
N LYS A 280 -12.45 9.42 -10.46
CA LYS A 280 -13.07 10.75 -10.40
C LYS A 280 -13.80 11.18 -11.69
N ASP A 281 -13.51 10.55 -12.81
CA ASP A 281 -13.99 11.04 -14.13
C ASP A 281 -15.50 10.91 -14.37
N LYS A 282 -16.23 10.16 -13.52
CA LYS A 282 -17.69 9.98 -13.67
C LYS A 282 -18.56 11.00 -12.90
N GLU A 283 -17.97 11.77 -12.00
CA GLU A 283 -18.70 12.84 -11.27
C GLU A 283 -18.66 14.20 -11.98
N ARG A 284 -17.89 14.33 -13.05
CA ARG A 284 -17.86 15.58 -13.82
C ARG A 284 -19.06 15.60 -14.79
N LEU A 285 -20.13 16.24 -14.36
CA LEU A 285 -21.07 16.91 -15.28
C LEU A 285 -20.25 17.76 -16.26
N PRO A 286 -20.63 17.81 -17.55
CA PRO A 286 -19.98 18.69 -18.51
C PRO A 286 -20.23 20.15 -18.10
N SER A 287 -19.45 20.67 -17.17
CA SER A 287 -19.39 22.10 -16.90
C SER A 287 -18.43 22.70 -17.91
N ASP A 288 -19.01 23.37 -18.87
CA ASP A 288 -18.31 24.29 -19.75
C ASP A 288 -17.32 25.16 -18.97
N VAL A 289 -16.08 25.26 -19.53
CA VAL A 289 -15.12 26.30 -19.18
C VAL A 289 -14.46 26.16 -17.80
N GLN A 290 -13.82 25.06 -17.50
CA GLN A 290 -12.68 25.12 -16.57
C GLN A 290 -11.41 25.47 -17.35
N LYS A 291 -10.92 26.70 -17.16
CA LYS A 291 -9.59 27.08 -17.66
C LYS A 291 -8.56 26.12 -17.09
N PHE A 292 -7.78 25.53 -17.98
CA PHE A 292 -6.70 24.64 -17.59
C PHE A 292 -5.58 25.46 -16.90
N TYR A 293 -5.21 25.06 -15.68
CA TYR A 293 -4.07 25.61 -14.96
C TYR A 293 -3.07 24.49 -14.71
N LEU A 294 -1.86 24.59 -15.27
CA LEU A 294 -0.79 23.60 -15.02
C LEU A 294 -0.22 23.77 -13.62
N LEU A 295 -0.09 24.99 -13.16
CA LEU A 295 0.44 25.33 -11.84
C LEU A 295 -0.70 25.45 -10.80
N PRO A 296 -0.43 25.16 -9.52
CA PRO A 296 -1.41 25.35 -8.45
C PRO A 296 -1.91 26.80 -8.43
N GLN A 297 -3.20 27.02 -8.26
CA GLN A 297 -3.80 28.38 -8.22
C GLN A 297 -3.15 29.29 -7.17
N SER A 298 -2.58 28.70 -6.10
CA SER A 298 -1.80 29.44 -5.09
C SER A 298 -0.55 30.12 -5.65
N TRP A 299 0.00 29.62 -6.76
CA TRP A 299 1.19 30.16 -7.42
C TRP A 299 0.85 31.25 -8.46
N ALA A 300 -0.42 31.40 -8.81
CA ALA A 300 -0.88 32.47 -9.72
C ALA A 300 -0.56 33.90 -9.23
N LYS A 301 -0.19 34.08 -7.97
CA LYS A 301 0.30 35.34 -7.38
C LYS A 301 1.69 35.73 -7.90
N TYR A 302 2.51 34.80 -8.35
CA TYR A 302 3.88 35.08 -8.80
C TYR A 302 3.93 35.39 -10.28
N ARG A 303 4.64 36.47 -10.66
CA ARG A 303 4.80 36.96 -12.05
C ARG A 303 5.39 35.89 -12.97
N ILE A 304 6.40 35.14 -12.47
CA ILE A 304 7.09 34.07 -13.20
C ILE A 304 6.13 32.88 -13.49
N ALA A 305 5.28 32.50 -12.54
CA ALA A 305 4.30 31.45 -12.74
C ALA A 305 3.29 31.77 -13.84
N ARG A 306 2.84 33.04 -13.93
CA ARG A 306 1.94 33.52 -14.99
C ARG A 306 2.62 33.56 -16.37
N LEU A 307 3.90 33.89 -16.43
CA LEU A 307 4.67 33.92 -17.68
C LEU A 307 4.85 32.49 -18.26
N ILE A 308 5.01 31.50 -17.42
CA ILE A 308 5.14 30.10 -17.84
C ILE A 308 3.77 29.50 -18.16
N GLU A 309 2.73 29.87 -17.43
CA GLU A 309 1.39 29.26 -17.58
C GLU A 309 0.68 29.72 -18.86
N LYS A 310 0.93 30.96 -19.30
CA LYS A 310 0.29 31.55 -20.49
C LYS A 310 0.63 30.79 -21.80
N PRO A 311 1.89 30.51 -22.15
CA PRO A 311 2.21 29.70 -23.33
C PRO A 311 1.77 28.24 -23.18
N LEU A 312 1.83 27.66 -21.96
CA LEU A 312 1.41 26.29 -21.71
C LEU A 312 -0.11 26.10 -21.82
N SER A 313 -0.91 27.05 -21.38
CA SER A 313 -2.36 27.00 -21.59
C SER A 313 -2.74 27.14 -23.08
N ILE A 314 -2.04 27.99 -23.82
CA ILE A 314 -2.24 28.17 -25.26
C ILE A 314 -1.87 26.87 -26.02
N THR A 315 -0.74 26.24 -25.70
CA THR A 315 -0.35 24.95 -26.30
C THR A 315 -1.31 23.83 -25.95
N HIS A 316 -1.80 23.80 -24.72
CA HIS A 316 -2.82 22.83 -24.31
C HIS A 316 -4.14 23.02 -25.08
N ASP A 317 -4.62 24.27 -25.18
CA ASP A 317 -5.88 24.57 -25.88
C ASP A 317 -5.74 24.28 -27.39
N PHE A 318 -4.58 24.58 -27.98
CA PHE A 318 -4.26 24.24 -29.36
C PHE A 318 -4.22 22.71 -29.57
N MET A 319 -3.54 21.98 -28.70
CA MET A 319 -3.52 20.51 -28.74
C MET A 319 -4.93 19.92 -28.57
N LYS A 320 -5.72 20.45 -27.65
CA LYS A 320 -7.13 20.06 -27.46
C LYS A 320 -7.93 20.29 -28.73
N TYR A 321 -7.76 21.44 -29.37
CA TYR A 321 -8.44 21.76 -30.63
C TYR A 321 -8.07 20.78 -31.75
N ILE A 322 -6.77 20.47 -31.91
CA ILE A 322 -6.30 19.46 -32.88
C ILE A 322 -6.90 18.09 -32.56
N CYS A 323 -6.87 17.67 -31.29
CA CYS A 323 -7.43 16.38 -30.87
C CYS A 323 -8.94 16.28 -31.18
N VAL A 324 -9.69 17.32 -30.90
CA VAL A 324 -11.12 17.40 -31.18
C VAL A 324 -11.37 17.37 -32.70
N PHE A 325 -10.59 18.12 -33.48
CA PHE A 325 -10.69 18.15 -34.94
C PHE A 325 -10.43 16.75 -35.54
N ILE A 326 -9.33 16.10 -35.18
CA ILE A 326 -8.97 14.76 -35.66
C ILE A 326 -10.04 13.73 -35.24
N THR A 327 -10.51 13.80 -34.02
CA THR A 327 -11.53 12.87 -33.50
C THR A 327 -12.86 13.03 -34.23
N ASN A 328 -13.27 14.27 -34.49
CA ASN A 328 -14.49 14.53 -35.25
C ASN A 328 -14.38 14.10 -36.70
N LEU A 329 -13.23 14.27 -37.33
CA LEU A 329 -12.96 13.81 -38.70
C LEU A 329 -13.05 12.28 -38.78
N ILE A 330 -12.41 11.57 -37.85
CA ILE A 330 -12.45 10.10 -37.81
C ILE A 330 -13.86 9.59 -37.45
N SER A 331 -14.54 10.25 -36.50
CA SER A 331 -15.93 9.94 -36.17
C SER A 331 -16.84 10.05 -37.39
N TYR A 332 -16.70 11.13 -38.16
CA TYR A 332 -17.43 11.33 -39.38
C TYR A 332 -17.16 10.23 -40.42
N PHE A 333 -15.88 9.88 -40.61
CA PHE A 333 -15.48 8.83 -41.55
C PHE A 333 -15.98 7.44 -41.10
N CYS A 334 -15.85 7.10 -39.82
CA CYS A 334 -16.40 5.86 -39.28
C CYS A 334 -17.93 5.79 -39.37
N LYS A 335 -18.62 6.90 -39.07
CA LYS A 335 -20.09 6.98 -39.26
C LYS A 335 -20.49 6.74 -40.71
N SER A 336 -19.79 7.36 -41.64
CA SER A 336 -20.04 7.20 -43.06
C SER A 336 -19.86 5.75 -43.56
N LEU A 337 -18.76 5.10 -43.13
CA LEU A 337 -18.48 3.71 -43.49
C LEU A 337 -19.47 2.70 -42.84
N ILE A 338 -19.77 2.86 -41.57
CA ILE A 338 -20.60 1.93 -40.81
C ILE A 338 -22.08 2.13 -41.15
N SER A 339 -22.52 3.33 -41.52
CA SER A 339 -23.90 3.62 -41.94
C SER A 339 -24.33 2.84 -43.17
N ILE A 340 -23.35 2.36 -43.96
CA ILE A 340 -23.61 1.47 -45.12
C ILE A 340 -24.15 0.11 -44.65
N PHE A 341 -23.74 -0.37 -43.48
CA PHE A 341 -24.11 -1.67 -42.94
C PHE A 341 -25.20 -1.60 -41.86
N ASN A 342 -25.13 -0.60 -40.95
CA ASN A 342 -26.07 -0.45 -39.86
C ASN A 342 -26.05 1.00 -39.31
N LYS A 343 -27.15 1.72 -39.51
CA LYS A 343 -27.30 3.14 -39.15
C LYS A 343 -27.28 3.39 -37.64
N ILE A 344 -27.88 2.48 -36.85
CA ILE A 344 -27.96 2.59 -35.38
C ILE A 344 -26.56 2.39 -34.78
N LEU A 345 -25.83 1.36 -35.23
CA LEU A 345 -24.50 1.05 -34.78
C LEU A 345 -23.51 2.19 -35.14
N ALA A 346 -23.71 2.87 -36.28
CA ALA A 346 -22.92 4.00 -36.72
C ALA A 346 -23.11 5.23 -35.83
N GLU A 347 -24.31 5.48 -35.33
CA GLU A 347 -24.57 6.57 -34.38
C GLU A 347 -23.95 6.30 -33.02
N ASP A 348 -24.10 5.10 -32.46
CA ASP A 348 -23.54 4.69 -31.18
C ASP A 348 -22.00 4.74 -31.18
N ILE A 349 -21.36 4.22 -32.21
CA ILE A 349 -19.89 4.25 -32.37
C ILE A 349 -19.39 5.68 -32.58
N GLY A 350 -20.08 6.47 -33.40
CA GLY A 350 -19.71 7.86 -33.63
C GLY A 350 -19.82 8.71 -32.37
N GLU A 351 -20.83 8.50 -31.54
CA GLU A 351 -20.99 9.18 -30.28
C GLU A 351 -19.93 8.72 -29.24
N PHE A 352 -19.64 7.42 -29.21
CA PHE A 352 -18.57 6.86 -28.39
C PHE A 352 -17.20 7.47 -28.71
N ILE A 353 -16.89 7.60 -30.01
CA ILE A 353 -15.63 8.20 -30.51
C ILE A 353 -15.58 9.69 -30.18
N SER A 354 -16.66 10.44 -30.46
CA SER A 354 -16.70 11.91 -30.29
C SER A 354 -16.61 12.33 -28.82
N LYS A 355 -17.11 11.54 -27.89
CA LYS A 355 -17.03 11.81 -26.45
C LYS A 355 -15.63 11.63 -25.86
N ARG A 356 -14.69 11.01 -26.59
CA ARG A 356 -13.35 10.64 -26.10
C ARG A 356 -12.23 11.24 -26.94
N HIS A 357 -12.16 12.57 -26.97
CA HIS A 357 -11.28 13.37 -27.81
C HIS A 357 -9.78 13.04 -27.77
N TYR A 358 -9.30 12.32 -26.73
CA TYR A 358 -7.88 11.99 -26.59
C TYR A 358 -7.50 10.58 -27.00
N ILE A 359 -8.44 9.64 -27.07
CA ILE A 359 -8.14 8.22 -27.33
C ILE A 359 -7.57 8.02 -28.74
N ILE A 360 -8.26 8.55 -29.75
CA ILE A 360 -7.85 8.34 -31.15
C ILE A 360 -6.54 9.05 -31.48
N PRO A 361 -6.33 10.34 -31.14
CA PRO A 361 -5.03 10.98 -31.31
C PRO A 361 -3.91 10.23 -30.59
N SER A 362 -4.19 9.67 -29.41
CA SER A 362 -3.24 8.87 -28.67
C SER A 362 -2.83 7.61 -29.44
N PHE A 363 -3.78 6.88 -30.03
CA PHE A 363 -3.49 5.73 -30.88
C PHE A 363 -2.70 6.11 -32.15
N ILE A 364 -3.01 7.26 -32.75
CA ILE A 364 -2.27 7.76 -33.90
C ILE A 364 -0.83 8.08 -33.53
N VAL A 365 -0.61 8.81 -32.43
CA VAL A 365 0.74 9.12 -31.92
C VAL A 365 1.50 7.83 -31.62
N PHE A 366 0.84 6.87 -30.97
CA PHE A 366 1.39 5.54 -30.69
C PHE A 366 1.83 4.80 -31.97
N PHE A 367 0.97 4.78 -33.00
CA PHE A 367 1.27 4.15 -34.26
C PHE A 367 2.41 4.85 -35.03
N ILE A 368 2.44 6.19 -35.00
CA ILE A 368 3.52 7.00 -35.57
C ILE A 368 4.86 6.69 -34.87
N ILE A 369 4.86 6.59 -33.53
CA ILE A 369 6.07 6.25 -32.75
C ILE A 369 6.59 4.86 -33.15
N ILE A 370 5.70 3.86 -33.29
CA ILE A 370 6.09 2.52 -33.77
C ILE A 370 6.70 2.60 -35.16
N LEU A 371 6.09 3.35 -36.08
CA LEU A 371 6.62 3.50 -37.44
C LEU A 371 7.97 4.20 -37.47
N ILE A 372 8.14 5.27 -36.70
CA ILE A 372 9.39 6.01 -36.59
C ILE A 372 10.49 5.12 -36.03
N ASP A 373 10.20 4.36 -34.97
CA ASP A 373 11.17 3.46 -34.36
C ASP A 373 11.55 2.32 -35.29
N SER A 374 10.57 1.66 -35.94
CA SER A 374 10.82 0.52 -36.83
C SER A 374 11.61 0.89 -38.11
N TYR A 375 11.42 2.12 -38.63
CA TYR A 375 12.01 2.53 -39.90
C TYR A 375 13.22 3.47 -39.80
N PHE A 376 13.28 4.34 -38.76
CA PHE A 376 14.25 5.43 -38.71
C PHE A 376 15.26 5.36 -37.59
N ILE A 377 14.89 4.89 -36.39
CA ILE A 377 15.70 5.14 -35.20
C ILE A 377 16.34 3.86 -34.65
N LYS A 378 15.66 2.70 -34.69
CA LYS A 378 16.11 1.39 -34.15
C LYS A 378 16.75 1.47 -32.76
N ILE A 379 16.26 2.39 -31.92
CA ILE A 379 16.73 2.55 -30.55
C ILE A 379 15.92 1.60 -29.66
N GLY A 380 16.34 0.33 -29.60
CA GLY A 380 15.68 -0.69 -28.80
C GLY A 380 15.76 -0.41 -27.29
N SER A 381 16.89 0.07 -26.78
CA SER A 381 17.11 0.34 -25.35
C SER A 381 17.16 1.83 -25.04
N PHE A 382 16.97 2.17 -23.77
CA PHE A 382 17.13 3.56 -23.31
C PHE A 382 18.58 4.04 -23.57
N PRO A 383 18.78 5.27 -24.12
CA PRO A 383 20.11 5.75 -24.48
C PRO A 383 21.05 5.81 -23.28
N GLU A 384 22.20 5.15 -23.36
CA GLU A 384 23.18 5.13 -22.27
C GLU A 384 23.78 6.51 -21.96
N GLU A 385 23.86 7.36 -22.99
CA GLU A 385 24.36 8.73 -22.85
C GLU A 385 23.49 9.61 -21.95
N TRP A 386 22.24 9.23 -21.74
CA TRP A 386 21.29 9.96 -20.89
C TRP A 386 21.26 9.45 -19.44
N ARG A 387 22.16 8.53 -19.09
CA ARG A 387 22.27 8.04 -17.71
C ARG A 387 22.83 9.13 -16.80
N LEU A 388 22.07 9.44 -15.77
CA LEU A 388 22.41 10.37 -14.70
C LEU A 388 22.63 9.55 -13.42
N SER A 389 23.88 9.31 -13.05
CA SER A 389 24.13 8.61 -11.79
C SER A 389 23.88 9.55 -10.60
N ILE A 390 22.74 9.34 -9.93
CA ILE A 390 22.43 10.00 -8.67
C ILE A 390 23.12 9.25 -7.51
N ARG A 391 23.56 8.02 -7.76
CA ARG A 391 24.23 7.15 -6.80
C ARG A 391 25.42 7.81 -6.13
N GLN A 392 26.36 8.36 -6.92
CA GLN A 392 27.57 8.95 -6.39
C GLN A 392 27.33 10.20 -5.53
N PRO A 393 26.52 11.19 -5.97
CA PRO A 393 26.17 12.34 -5.15
C PRO A 393 25.50 11.96 -3.83
N ILE A 394 24.59 10.98 -3.83
CA ILE A 394 23.91 10.51 -2.62
C ILE A 394 24.91 9.80 -1.69
N THR A 395 25.76 8.90 -2.24
CA THR A 395 26.78 8.21 -1.45
C THR A 395 27.71 9.22 -0.79
N ASN A 396 28.23 10.19 -1.56
CA ASN A 396 29.12 11.24 -1.03
C ASN A 396 28.45 12.09 0.05
N ALA A 397 27.17 12.44 -0.13
CA ALA A 397 26.41 13.21 0.85
C ALA A 397 26.20 12.41 2.15
N VAL A 398 25.86 11.14 2.06
CA VAL A 398 25.70 10.27 3.24
C VAL A 398 27.03 10.01 3.92
N GLU A 399 28.10 9.75 3.17
CA GLU A 399 29.43 9.57 3.72
C GLU A 399 29.92 10.83 4.44
N SER A 400 29.70 12.01 3.86
CA SER A 400 30.05 13.29 4.51
C SER A 400 29.31 13.49 5.84
N LEU A 401 28.05 13.06 5.94
CA LEU A 401 27.28 13.09 7.19
C LEU A 401 27.79 12.04 8.18
N THR A 402 28.07 10.82 7.71
CA THR A 402 28.51 9.73 8.58
C THR A 402 29.94 9.89 9.11
N VAL A 403 30.77 10.74 8.49
CA VAL A 403 32.10 11.11 8.97
C VAL A 403 32.06 12.32 9.91
N ASN A 404 30.99 13.12 9.88
CA ASN A 404 30.87 14.31 10.73
C ASN A 404 30.80 13.92 12.22
N PRO A 405 31.76 14.40 13.08
CA PRO A 405 31.82 14.02 14.50
C PRO A 405 30.55 14.36 15.29
N GLY A 406 29.89 15.50 14.97
CA GLY A 406 28.65 15.91 15.60
C GLY A 406 27.48 14.98 15.25
N PHE A 407 27.39 14.57 13.99
CA PHE A 407 26.36 13.65 13.55
C PHE A 407 26.57 12.24 14.12
N ILE A 408 27.83 11.77 14.16
CA ILE A 408 28.20 10.48 14.80
C ILE A 408 27.83 10.49 16.28
N SER A 409 28.17 11.57 17.00
CA SER A 409 27.81 11.70 18.42
C SER A 409 26.33 11.68 18.64
N PHE A 410 25.55 12.39 17.81
CA PHE A 410 24.10 12.41 17.86
C PHE A 410 23.50 11.02 17.60
N THR A 411 23.89 10.35 16.52
CA THR A 411 23.34 9.03 16.17
C THR A 411 23.71 7.96 17.19
N LYS A 412 24.93 7.96 17.69
CA LYS A 412 25.38 7.09 18.79
C LYS A 412 24.62 7.40 20.09
N GLY A 413 24.46 8.68 20.42
CA GLY A 413 23.71 9.10 21.62
C GLY A 413 22.23 8.68 21.54
N LEU A 414 21.55 8.92 20.41
CA LEU A 414 20.17 8.50 20.19
C LEU A 414 20.03 6.98 20.26
N ARG A 415 20.97 6.26 19.62
CA ARG A 415 20.98 4.79 19.66
C ARG A 415 21.16 4.26 21.08
N ALA A 416 22.10 4.82 21.83
CA ALA A 416 22.34 4.45 23.22
C ALA A 416 21.14 4.76 24.10
N PHE A 417 20.53 5.94 23.94
CA PHE A 417 19.33 6.34 24.68
C PHE A 417 18.17 5.39 24.45
N VAL A 418 17.83 5.12 23.18
CA VAL A 418 16.72 4.21 22.85
C VAL A 418 16.99 2.79 23.33
N TYR A 419 18.24 2.31 23.21
CA TYR A 419 18.59 0.97 23.66
C TYR A 419 18.57 0.83 25.17
N LEU A 420 19.32 1.68 25.88
CA LEU A 420 19.54 1.53 27.32
C LEU A 420 18.34 1.93 28.17
N ASN A 421 17.61 2.99 27.76
CA ASN A 421 16.54 3.54 28.59
C ASN A 421 15.15 3.04 28.20
N LEU A 422 14.94 2.61 26.96
CA LEU A 422 13.62 2.20 26.48
C LEU A 422 13.55 0.71 26.16
N LEU A 423 14.40 0.24 25.23
CA LEU A 423 14.28 -1.10 24.68
C LEU A 423 14.76 -2.17 25.64
N ARG A 424 16.00 -2.06 26.15
CA ARG A 424 16.60 -3.07 27.02
C ARG A 424 15.83 -3.33 28.31
N PRO A 425 15.36 -2.30 29.05
CA PRO A 425 14.56 -2.53 30.26
C PRO A 425 13.27 -3.29 29.96
N LEU A 426 12.58 -2.92 28.89
CA LEU A 426 11.33 -3.56 28.51
C LEU A 426 11.53 -4.98 27.96
N ASP A 427 12.58 -5.18 27.16
CA ASP A 427 12.93 -6.50 26.63
C ASP A 427 13.31 -7.48 27.75
N VAL A 428 14.19 -7.05 28.67
CA VAL A 428 14.56 -7.84 29.86
C VAL A 428 13.32 -8.12 30.73
N PHE A 429 12.48 -7.13 30.94
CA PHE A 429 11.26 -7.29 31.72
C PHE A 429 10.35 -8.35 31.11
N LEU A 430 10.00 -8.23 29.81
CA LEU A 430 9.07 -9.14 29.13
C LEU A 430 9.64 -10.55 28.92
N THR A 431 10.95 -10.69 28.73
CA THR A 431 11.58 -11.99 28.51
C THR A 431 11.90 -12.76 29.79
N HIS A 432 12.05 -12.06 30.96
CA HIS A 432 12.35 -12.71 32.25
C HIS A 432 11.13 -12.92 33.12
N ILE A 433 10.04 -12.21 32.88
CA ILE A 433 8.76 -12.43 33.57
C ILE A 433 8.25 -13.85 33.28
N PRO A 434 7.64 -14.53 34.28
CA PRO A 434 6.98 -15.80 34.06
C PRO A 434 5.91 -15.70 32.96
N TRP A 435 5.89 -16.66 32.04
CA TRP A 435 4.95 -16.68 30.91
C TRP A 435 3.48 -16.55 31.33
N TRP A 436 3.11 -17.19 32.44
CA TRP A 436 1.73 -17.14 32.98
C TRP A 436 1.33 -15.76 33.46
N TYR A 437 2.27 -14.94 33.94
CA TYR A 437 2.00 -13.55 34.36
C TYR A 437 1.65 -12.68 33.15
N THR A 438 2.45 -12.72 32.10
CA THR A 438 2.17 -11.99 30.84
C THR A 438 0.83 -12.42 30.26
N MET A 439 0.56 -13.73 30.24
CA MET A 439 -0.73 -14.28 29.81
C MET A 439 -1.88 -13.73 30.66
N ALA A 440 -1.75 -13.75 31.98
CA ALA A 440 -2.77 -13.23 32.90
C ALA A 440 -3.07 -11.75 32.68
N VAL A 441 -2.03 -10.93 32.43
CA VAL A 441 -2.21 -9.49 32.12
C VAL A 441 -3.01 -9.28 30.83
N PHE A 442 -2.67 -9.96 29.74
CA PHE A 442 -3.40 -9.83 28.48
C PHE A 442 -4.84 -10.36 28.58
N VAL A 443 -5.04 -11.47 29.29
CA VAL A 443 -6.38 -12.06 29.54
C VAL A 443 -7.22 -11.10 30.39
N ALA A 444 -6.65 -10.51 31.43
CA ALA A 444 -7.33 -9.52 32.27
C ALA A 444 -7.69 -8.25 31.47
N LEU A 445 -6.76 -7.74 30.65
CA LEU A 445 -7.04 -6.62 29.76
C LEU A 445 -8.16 -6.94 28.75
N GLY A 446 -8.13 -8.14 28.17
CA GLY A 446 -9.18 -8.62 27.27
C GLY A 446 -10.55 -8.73 27.97
N TYR A 447 -10.57 -9.22 29.23
CA TYR A 447 -11.78 -9.30 30.04
C TYR A 447 -12.35 -7.91 30.33
N ILE A 448 -11.52 -7.00 30.82
CA ILE A 448 -11.95 -5.64 31.21
C ILE A 448 -12.44 -4.84 30.01
N THR A 449 -11.82 -5.01 28.84
CA THR A 449 -12.13 -4.18 27.67
C THR A 449 -13.27 -4.74 26.83
N VAL A 450 -13.23 -6.04 26.51
CA VAL A 450 -14.15 -6.70 25.56
C VAL A 450 -15.15 -7.62 26.30
N GLY A 451 -14.68 -8.37 27.31
CA GLY A 451 -15.48 -9.32 28.08
C GLY A 451 -14.93 -10.75 28.06
N ILE A 452 -15.66 -11.66 28.77
CA ILE A 452 -15.19 -13.03 29.05
C ILE A 452 -14.90 -13.86 27.79
N ARG A 453 -15.69 -13.71 26.74
CA ARG A 453 -15.48 -14.48 25.48
C ARG A 453 -14.13 -14.15 24.86
N PHE A 454 -13.77 -12.88 24.82
CA PHE A 454 -12.48 -12.45 24.27
C PHE A 454 -11.32 -12.78 25.20
N ALA A 455 -11.51 -12.76 26.52
CA ALA A 455 -10.51 -13.22 27.47
C ALA A 455 -10.12 -14.69 27.22
N ILE A 456 -11.11 -15.57 27.00
CA ILE A 456 -10.88 -16.97 26.65
C ILE A 456 -10.13 -17.09 25.31
N ILE A 457 -10.55 -16.34 24.29
CA ILE A 457 -9.87 -16.32 23.00
C ILE A 457 -8.41 -15.87 23.18
N THR A 458 -8.16 -14.79 23.92
CA THR A 458 -6.79 -14.31 24.20
C THR A 458 -5.93 -15.36 24.89
N ALA A 459 -6.49 -16.09 25.86
CA ALA A 459 -5.79 -17.18 26.52
C ALA A 459 -5.43 -18.31 25.53
N LEU A 460 -6.36 -18.69 24.66
CA LEU A 460 -6.11 -19.72 23.64
C LEU A 460 -5.05 -19.27 22.62
N LEU A 461 -5.11 -18.03 22.13
CA LEU A 461 -4.14 -17.48 21.16
C LEU A 461 -2.73 -17.41 21.75
N LEU A 462 -2.59 -16.96 23.00
CA LEU A 462 -1.29 -16.92 23.68
C LEU A 462 -0.78 -18.32 24.04
N SER A 463 -1.67 -19.25 24.38
CA SER A 463 -1.30 -20.65 24.60
C SER A 463 -0.77 -21.29 23.32
N PHE A 464 -1.37 -21.00 22.15
CA PHE A 464 -0.87 -21.45 20.86
C PHE A 464 0.55 -20.92 20.59
N ILE A 465 0.80 -19.60 20.81
CA ILE A 465 2.14 -19.01 20.67
C ILE A 465 3.15 -19.72 21.58
N GLY A 466 2.76 -20.02 22.81
CA GLY A 466 3.60 -20.75 23.76
C GLY A 466 3.88 -22.18 23.34
N ALA A 467 2.84 -22.91 22.91
CA ALA A 467 2.93 -24.29 22.46
C ALA A 467 3.81 -24.45 21.21
N CYS A 468 3.77 -23.50 20.27
CA CYS A 468 4.66 -23.48 19.11
C CYS A 468 6.14 -23.18 19.45
N GLY A 469 6.48 -22.94 20.72
CA GLY A 469 7.86 -22.67 21.15
C GLY A 469 8.41 -21.29 20.76
N ILE A 470 7.56 -20.39 20.24
CA ILE A 470 7.95 -19.05 19.77
C ILE A 470 7.71 -17.94 20.81
N TRP A 471 7.45 -18.30 22.09
CA TRP A 471 7.14 -17.37 23.17
C TRP A 471 8.19 -16.28 23.35
N SER A 472 9.48 -16.66 23.45
CA SER A 472 10.57 -15.70 23.66
C SER A 472 10.69 -14.70 22.50
N HIS A 473 10.55 -15.18 21.26
CA HIS A 473 10.57 -14.32 20.06
C HIS A 473 9.36 -13.39 20.02
N SER A 474 8.22 -13.84 20.52
CA SER A 474 7.00 -13.03 20.63
C SER A 474 7.17 -11.88 21.63
N MET A 475 7.83 -12.13 22.76
CA MET A 475 8.12 -11.09 23.77
C MET A 475 9.11 -10.04 23.24
N ILE A 476 10.13 -10.46 22.50
CA ILE A 476 11.08 -9.53 21.85
C ILE A 476 10.34 -8.66 20.80
N THR A 477 9.46 -9.26 20.01
CA THR A 477 8.64 -8.51 19.05
C THR A 477 7.74 -7.51 19.77
N LEU A 478 7.09 -7.94 20.84
CA LEU A 478 6.21 -7.09 21.65
C LEU A 478 6.96 -5.91 22.25
N SER A 479 8.17 -6.12 22.80
CA SER A 479 9.01 -5.04 23.33
C SER A 479 9.37 -4.01 22.24
N SER A 480 9.79 -4.47 21.06
CA SER A 480 10.12 -3.60 19.94
C SER A 480 8.93 -2.79 19.44
N VAL A 481 7.75 -3.43 19.33
CA VAL A 481 6.51 -2.77 18.93
C VAL A 481 6.08 -1.72 19.95
N LEU A 482 6.07 -2.06 21.25
CA LEU A 482 5.66 -1.14 22.30
C LEU A 482 6.56 0.10 22.37
N VAL A 483 7.89 -0.07 22.26
CA VAL A 483 8.84 1.06 22.21
C VAL A 483 8.61 1.90 20.96
N SER A 484 8.44 1.28 19.81
CA SER A 484 8.18 2.00 18.55
C SER A 484 6.89 2.81 18.62
N VAL A 485 5.81 2.23 19.11
CA VAL A 485 4.51 2.89 19.25
C VAL A 485 4.57 4.02 20.27
N ALA A 486 5.26 3.83 21.41
CA ALA A 486 5.47 4.88 22.40
C ALA A 486 6.24 6.08 21.79
N LEU A 487 7.29 5.83 21.02
CA LEU A 487 8.02 6.87 20.30
C LEU A 487 7.15 7.57 19.24
N CYS A 488 6.35 6.81 18.48
CA CYS A 488 5.38 7.37 17.54
C CYS A 488 4.38 8.30 18.24
N PHE A 489 3.92 7.94 19.42
CA PHE A 489 2.99 8.75 20.20
C PHE A 489 3.65 10.03 20.71
N VAL A 490 4.84 9.92 21.32
CA VAL A 490 5.59 11.06 21.87
C VAL A 490 5.97 12.07 20.79
N ILE A 491 6.29 11.63 19.59
CA ILE A 491 6.65 12.51 18.47
C ILE A 491 5.40 12.92 17.67
N GLY A 492 4.51 11.99 17.39
CA GLY A 492 3.40 12.18 16.47
C GLY A 492 2.28 13.06 17.02
N VAL A 493 1.94 12.92 18.30
CA VAL A 493 0.89 13.74 18.93
C VAL A 493 1.26 15.23 18.93
N PRO A 494 2.46 15.65 19.38
CA PRO A 494 2.87 17.06 19.27
C PRO A 494 2.85 17.60 17.84
N LEU A 495 3.35 16.83 16.86
CA LEU A 495 3.31 17.23 15.44
C LEU A 495 1.88 17.38 14.93
N GLY A 496 0.97 16.48 15.31
CA GLY A 496 -0.45 16.58 14.99
C GLY A 496 -1.13 17.79 15.64
N ILE A 497 -0.76 18.12 16.89
CA ILE A 497 -1.24 19.33 17.56
C ILE A 497 -0.77 20.59 16.80
N ILE A 498 0.50 20.70 16.46
CA ILE A 498 1.04 21.84 15.68
C ILE A 498 0.30 21.98 14.35
N ALA A 499 0.07 20.87 13.65
CA ALA A 499 -0.66 20.85 12.38
C ALA A 499 -2.13 21.29 12.53
N SER A 500 -2.77 21.02 13.68
CA SER A 500 -4.16 21.44 13.93
C SER A 500 -4.32 22.96 14.05
N TYR A 501 -3.28 23.67 14.47
CA TYR A 501 -3.27 25.13 14.64
C TYR A 501 -2.66 25.90 13.45
N ASN A 502 -1.84 25.26 12.63
CA ASN A 502 -1.15 25.90 11.52
C ASN A 502 -1.47 25.20 10.19
N GLU A 503 -2.31 25.85 9.38
CA GLU A 503 -2.76 25.30 8.10
C GLU A 503 -1.61 25.14 7.09
N ARG A 504 -0.65 26.06 7.06
CA ARG A 504 0.52 25.96 6.16
C ARG A 504 1.37 24.74 6.51
N PHE A 505 1.64 24.55 7.81
CA PHE A 505 2.38 23.41 8.31
C PHE A 505 1.62 22.11 8.02
N ARG A 506 0.31 22.08 8.26
CA ARG A 506 -0.55 20.91 7.95
C ARG A 506 -0.49 20.53 6.48
N ASN A 507 -0.54 21.51 5.56
CA ASN A 507 -0.50 21.23 4.11
C ASN A 507 0.85 20.64 3.68
N ILE A 508 1.96 21.17 4.19
CA ILE A 508 3.30 20.62 3.93
C ILE A 508 3.41 19.20 4.53
N GLN A 509 3.00 19.06 5.78
CA GLN A 509 3.05 17.81 6.49
C GLN A 509 2.22 16.71 5.80
N ASN A 510 1.02 17.02 5.30
CA ASN A 510 0.18 16.08 4.57
C ASN A 510 0.88 15.54 3.32
N VAL A 511 1.58 16.37 2.57
CA VAL A 511 2.36 15.91 1.40
C VAL A 511 3.46 14.93 1.81
N VAL A 512 4.16 15.21 2.91
CA VAL A 512 5.19 14.31 3.45
C VAL A 512 4.57 13.00 3.94
N LEU A 513 3.47 13.09 4.70
CA LEU A 513 2.78 11.90 5.21
C LEU A 513 2.17 11.05 4.08
N ASP A 514 1.66 11.68 3.00
CA ASP A 514 1.17 10.97 1.82
C ASP A 514 2.32 10.22 1.13
N ALA A 515 3.47 10.87 0.92
CA ALA A 515 4.66 10.22 0.40
C ALA A 515 5.13 9.07 1.30
N MET A 516 5.13 9.27 2.62
CA MET A 516 5.46 8.23 3.58
C MET A 516 4.50 7.03 3.53
N GLN A 517 3.22 7.21 3.32
CA GLN A 517 2.25 6.11 3.23
C GLN A 517 2.26 5.38 1.89
N THR A 518 2.68 6.04 0.81
CA THR A 518 2.81 5.42 -0.51
C THR A 518 4.10 4.62 -0.67
N LEU A 519 5.16 4.95 0.08
CA LEU A 519 6.42 4.22 0.06
C LEU A 519 6.26 2.82 0.67
N PRO A 520 6.69 1.77 -0.03
CA PRO A 520 6.81 0.45 0.56
C PRO A 520 7.72 0.47 1.78
N TYR A 521 7.31 -0.21 2.85
CA TYR A 521 8.03 -0.22 4.13
C TYR A 521 9.49 -0.67 4.03
N PHE A 522 9.84 -1.42 3.00
CA PHE A 522 11.21 -1.84 2.71
C PHE A 522 12.17 -0.66 2.47
N CYS A 523 11.69 0.42 1.84
CA CYS A 523 12.51 1.59 1.53
C CYS A 523 12.97 2.35 2.78
N TYR A 524 12.24 2.23 3.89
CA TYR A 524 12.61 2.89 5.15
C TYR A 524 13.83 2.28 5.84
N LEU A 525 14.14 1.01 5.51
CA LEU A 525 15.31 0.33 6.07
C LEU A 525 16.61 0.99 5.64
N ILE A 526 16.63 1.55 4.42
CA ILE A 526 17.83 2.09 3.78
C ILE A 526 18.43 3.25 4.59
N PRO A 527 17.74 4.39 4.79
CA PRO A 527 18.31 5.52 5.50
C PRO A 527 18.62 5.18 6.97
N VAL A 528 17.80 4.34 7.60
CA VAL A 528 18.02 3.98 8.99
C VAL A 528 19.25 3.10 9.15
N LEU A 529 19.46 2.13 8.25
CA LEU A 529 20.66 1.30 8.25
C LEU A 529 21.92 2.16 8.08
N MET A 530 21.87 3.16 7.21
CA MET A 530 22.99 4.04 6.91
C MET A 530 23.41 4.91 8.09
N PHE A 531 22.44 5.54 8.74
CA PHE A 531 22.73 6.50 9.80
C PHE A 531 22.92 5.86 11.18
N PHE A 532 22.29 4.73 11.43
CA PHE A 532 22.30 4.07 12.74
C PHE A 532 22.99 2.71 12.73
N GLY A 533 23.42 2.21 11.56
CA GLY A 533 23.99 0.87 11.42
C GLY A 533 22.96 -0.25 11.63
N GLY A 534 23.40 -1.50 11.54
CA GLY A 534 22.53 -2.66 11.78
C GLY A 534 22.23 -2.88 13.25
N GLY A 535 21.04 -3.45 13.55
CA GLY A 535 20.68 -3.89 14.89
C GLY A 535 19.24 -3.58 15.29
N ILE A 536 18.87 -4.00 16.50
CA ILE A 536 17.49 -3.91 17.00
C ILE A 536 17.00 -2.45 17.18
N VAL A 537 17.90 -1.51 17.49
CA VAL A 537 17.54 -0.08 17.60
C VAL A 537 17.18 0.49 16.22
N SER A 538 17.97 0.15 15.21
CA SER A 538 17.68 0.55 13.82
C SER A 538 16.33 -0.02 13.37
N ALA A 539 16.02 -1.26 13.75
CA ALA A 539 14.72 -1.87 13.53
C ALA A 539 13.58 -1.05 14.18
N VAL A 540 13.75 -0.62 15.43
CA VAL A 540 12.78 0.23 16.14
C VAL A 540 12.63 1.59 15.45
N LEU A 541 13.73 2.25 15.07
CA LEU A 541 13.67 3.56 14.41
C LEU A 541 13.01 3.49 13.03
N ALA A 542 13.33 2.45 12.24
CA ALA A 542 12.65 2.20 10.96
C ALA A 542 11.14 1.99 11.15
N THR A 543 10.77 1.25 12.20
CA THR A 543 9.36 1.04 12.57
C THR A 543 8.68 2.35 12.95
N VAL A 544 9.36 3.24 13.70
CA VAL A 544 8.82 4.56 14.06
C VAL A 544 8.55 5.39 12.82
N ILE A 545 9.51 5.49 11.90
CA ILE A 545 9.35 6.29 10.67
C ILE A 545 8.16 5.77 9.85
N TYR A 546 8.03 4.46 9.70
CA TYR A 546 6.93 3.86 8.95
C TYR A 546 5.57 4.00 9.63
N ALA A 547 5.51 3.82 10.95
CA ALA A 547 4.24 3.73 11.69
C ALA A 547 3.69 5.06 12.22
N ILE A 548 4.45 6.15 12.16
CA ILE A 548 4.06 7.45 12.73
C ILE A 548 2.95 8.19 11.94
N PRO A 549 2.76 8.06 10.61
CA PRO A 549 1.80 8.87 9.86
C PRO A 549 0.36 8.83 10.39
N PRO A 550 -0.24 7.69 10.75
CA PRO A 550 -1.62 7.64 11.25
C PRO A 550 -1.83 8.48 12.50
N ILE A 551 -0.93 8.39 13.48
CA ILE A 551 -1.10 9.12 14.74
C ILE A 551 -1.00 10.63 14.54
N ILE A 552 -0.11 11.10 13.67
CA ILE A 552 0.00 12.52 13.33
C ILE A 552 -1.30 13.00 12.65
N ARG A 553 -1.74 12.27 11.63
CA ARG A 553 -2.91 12.63 10.81
C ARG A 553 -4.20 12.64 11.63
N LEU A 554 -4.43 11.59 12.41
CA LEU A 554 -5.65 11.45 13.19
C LEU A 554 -5.66 12.35 14.43
N THR A 555 -4.51 12.71 14.99
CA THR A 555 -4.41 13.78 16.00
C THR A 555 -4.80 15.13 15.41
N SER A 556 -4.24 15.50 14.27
CA SER A 556 -4.57 16.78 13.60
C SER A 556 -6.05 16.82 13.21
N LEU A 557 -6.58 15.74 12.62
CA LEU A 557 -7.97 15.63 12.20
C LEU A 557 -8.91 15.71 13.39
N GLY A 558 -8.67 14.93 14.46
CA GLY A 558 -9.50 14.92 15.66
C GLY A 558 -9.60 16.29 16.31
N LEU A 559 -8.48 17.02 16.39
CA LEU A 559 -8.47 18.36 16.98
C LEU A 559 -9.12 19.42 16.07
N THR A 560 -9.05 19.28 14.75
CA THR A 560 -9.69 20.20 13.80
C THR A 560 -11.19 19.97 13.65
N GLN A 561 -11.66 18.75 13.88
CA GLN A 561 -13.09 18.41 13.84
C GLN A 561 -13.88 18.90 15.08
N VAL A 562 -13.20 19.25 16.18
CA VAL A 562 -13.88 19.84 17.34
C VAL A 562 -14.50 21.17 16.94
N SER A 563 -15.83 21.29 17.14
CA SER A 563 -16.57 22.52 16.79
C SER A 563 -15.95 23.77 17.39
N GLY A 564 -15.84 24.82 16.58
CA GLY A 564 -15.36 26.14 17.00
C GLY A 564 -16.11 26.69 18.21
N THR A 565 -17.41 26.40 18.31
CA THR A 565 -18.28 26.79 19.42
C THR A 565 -17.71 26.42 20.79
N TYR A 566 -17.19 25.20 20.95
CA TYR A 566 -16.58 24.80 22.23
C TYR A 566 -15.32 25.60 22.57
N SER A 567 -14.56 25.99 21.55
CA SER A 567 -13.38 26.84 21.76
C SER A 567 -13.75 28.29 22.10
N GLU A 568 -14.83 28.79 21.51
CA GLU A 568 -15.37 30.13 21.82
C GLU A 568 -15.93 30.20 23.24
N VAL A 569 -16.70 29.19 23.64
CA VAL A 569 -17.20 29.07 25.04
C VAL A 569 -16.05 29.02 26.03
N SER A 570 -15.02 28.21 25.77
CA SER A 570 -13.84 28.16 26.66
C SER A 570 -13.16 29.54 26.79
N ARG A 571 -13.02 30.28 25.67
CA ARG A 571 -12.44 31.63 25.70
C ARG A 571 -13.32 32.63 26.40
N SER A 572 -14.65 32.56 26.26
CA SER A 572 -15.60 33.42 26.95
C SER A 572 -15.51 33.26 28.48
N PHE A 573 -15.14 32.08 28.97
CA PHE A 573 -14.82 31.82 30.36
C PHE A 573 -13.38 32.13 30.77
N GLY A 574 -12.62 32.84 29.92
CA GLY A 574 -11.22 33.23 30.19
C GLY A 574 -10.19 32.11 30.00
N GLY A 575 -10.55 31.02 29.33
CA GLY A 575 -9.64 29.90 29.09
C GLY A 575 -8.48 30.28 28.17
N THR A 576 -7.25 29.98 28.59
CA THR A 576 -6.05 30.12 27.73
C THR A 576 -6.03 29.08 26.63
N LEU A 577 -5.18 29.26 25.61
CA LEU A 577 -5.01 28.29 24.50
C LEU A 577 -4.66 26.88 25.02
N ILE A 578 -3.77 26.79 26.00
CA ILE A 578 -3.35 25.51 26.60
C ILE A 578 -4.50 24.89 27.40
N GLN A 579 -5.26 25.67 28.12
CA GLN A 579 -6.43 25.19 28.86
C GLN A 579 -7.52 24.70 27.91
N THR A 580 -7.81 25.45 26.84
CA THR A 580 -8.76 25.06 25.80
C THR A 580 -8.31 23.77 25.10
N LEU A 581 -7.00 23.65 24.81
CA LEU A 581 -6.45 22.42 24.22
C LEU A 581 -6.65 21.23 25.18
N ASN A 582 -6.15 21.32 26.42
CA ASN A 582 -6.08 20.18 27.33
C ASN A 582 -7.43 19.80 27.95
N LYS A 583 -8.29 20.77 28.24
CA LYS A 583 -9.56 20.55 28.95
C LYS A 583 -10.77 20.39 28.02
N VAL A 584 -10.68 20.87 26.77
CA VAL A 584 -11.81 20.87 25.83
C VAL A 584 -11.48 20.07 24.58
N LYS A 585 -10.50 20.51 23.79
CA LYS A 585 -10.24 19.90 22.49
C LYS A 585 -9.67 18.48 22.59
N PHE A 586 -8.68 18.27 23.47
CA PHE A 586 -8.01 16.98 23.58
C PHE A 586 -8.97 15.88 24.05
N PRO A 587 -9.80 16.06 25.12
CA PRO A 587 -10.79 15.07 25.52
C PRO A 587 -11.78 14.72 24.40
N LEU A 588 -12.28 15.72 23.65
CA LEU A 588 -13.19 15.51 22.52
C LEU A 588 -12.51 14.83 21.32
N ALA A 589 -11.20 15.00 21.15
CA ALA A 589 -10.42 14.39 20.09
C ALA A 589 -9.94 12.95 20.42
N VAL A 590 -10.03 12.52 21.69
CA VAL A 590 -9.57 11.18 22.15
C VAL A 590 -10.05 10.04 21.25
N PRO A 591 -11.31 9.97 20.79
CA PRO A 591 -11.74 8.88 19.90
C PRO A 591 -10.93 8.79 18.60
N SER A 592 -10.58 9.93 18.01
CA SER A 592 -9.74 9.99 16.79
C SER A 592 -8.28 9.61 17.08
N LEU A 593 -7.75 10.07 18.22
CA LEU A 593 -6.40 9.70 18.65
C LEU A 593 -6.26 8.19 18.88
N VAL A 594 -7.26 7.56 19.48
CA VAL A 594 -7.22 6.10 19.74
C VAL A 594 -7.29 5.31 18.44
N ILE A 595 -8.05 5.76 17.44
CA ILE A 595 -8.02 5.17 16.10
C ILE A 595 -6.61 5.31 15.49
N GLY A 596 -5.99 6.50 15.64
CA GLY A 596 -4.61 6.74 15.19
C GLY A 596 -3.61 5.83 15.88
N PHE A 597 -3.73 5.67 17.20
CA PHE A 597 -2.93 4.75 17.99
C PHE A 597 -3.07 3.30 17.48
N ASN A 598 -4.30 2.84 17.27
CA ASN A 598 -4.56 1.48 16.76
C ASN A 598 -3.93 1.24 15.39
N GLN A 599 -4.09 2.17 14.45
CA GLN A 599 -3.46 2.06 13.12
C GLN A 599 -1.94 2.07 13.22
N THR A 600 -1.36 2.90 14.10
CA THR A 600 0.08 2.93 14.37
C THR A 600 0.59 1.59 14.88
N VAL A 601 -0.14 0.94 15.79
CA VAL A 601 0.21 -0.41 16.29
C VAL A 601 0.21 -1.44 15.17
N ILE A 602 -0.83 -1.47 14.34
CA ILE A 602 -0.94 -2.42 13.21
C ILE A 602 0.23 -2.21 12.24
N MET A 603 0.56 -0.96 11.90
CA MET A 603 1.70 -0.66 11.04
C MET A 603 3.04 -1.04 11.70
N ALA A 604 3.20 -0.79 12.99
CA ALA A 604 4.39 -1.17 13.74
C ALA A 604 4.60 -2.69 13.76
N VAL A 605 3.54 -3.46 13.96
CA VAL A 605 3.59 -4.93 13.90
C VAL A 605 3.94 -5.43 12.49
N ALA A 606 3.33 -4.84 11.45
CA ALA A 606 3.62 -5.20 10.06
C ALA A 606 5.10 -4.96 9.71
N MET A 607 5.71 -3.89 10.21
CA MET A 607 7.10 -3.57 9.96
C MET A 607 8.09 -4.57 10.60
N GLN A 608 7.72 -5.25 11.71
CA GLN A 608 8.59 -6.20 12.39
C GLN A 608 9.04 -7.38 11.53
N ILE A 609 8.33 -7.65 10.44
CA ILE A 609 8.67 -8.75 9.54
C ILE A 609 9.88 -8.44 8.65
N VAL A 610 10.06 -7.19 8.26
CA VAL A 610 11.16 -6.76 7.40
C VAL A 610 12.38 -6.25 8.18
N THR A 611 12.20 -5.90 9.44
CA THR A 611 13.30 -5.42 10.30
C THR A 611 14.47 -6.40 10.48
N PRO A 612 14.32 -7.73 10.38
CA PRO A 612 15.46 -8.65 10.40
C PRO A 612 16.51 -8.38 9.33
N LEU A 613 16.12 -7.78 8.21
CA LEU A 613 17.02 -7.40 7.12
C LEU A 613 18.11 -6.39 7.55
N ILE A 614 17.85 -5.63 8.60
CA ILE A 614 18.76 -4.66 9.19
C ILE A 614 19.20 -5.05 10.62
N GLY A 615 18.99 -6.32 10.99
CA GLY A 615 19.40 -6.86 12.30
C GLY A 615 18.33 -6.79 13.40
N GLY A 616 17.06 -6.64 13.04
CA GLY A 616 15.93 -6.81 13.96
C GLY A 616 15.84 -8.25 14.48
N LYS A 617 15.25 -8.42 15.65
CA LYS A 617 15.06 -9.72 16.32
C LYS A 617 13.58 -10.00 16.53
N GLY A 618 13.26 -11.18 17.06
CA GLY A 618 11.90 -11.58 17.39
C GLY A 618 11.24 -12.46 16.33
N LEU A 619 9.92 -12.44 16.25
CA LEU A 619 9.13 -13.29 15.33
C LEU A 619 9.46 -13.04 13.86
N GLY A 620 9.73 -11.79 13.47
CA GLY A 620 10.12 -11.47 12.10
C GLY A 620 11.38 -12.22 11.67
N LEU A 621 12.38 -12.38 12.56
CA LEU A 621 13.59 -13.15 12.29
C LEU A 621 13.27 -14.64 12.09
N GLU A 622 12.31 -15.19 12.84
CA GLU A 622 11.88 -16.57 12.67
C GLU A 622 11.14 -16.77 11.34
N VAL A 623 10.33 -15.82 10.92
CA VAL A 623 9.72 -15.80 9.59
C VAL A 623 10.79 -15.80 8.49
N PHE A 624 11.78 -14.92 8.61
CA PHE A 624 12.88 -14.83 7.65
C PHE A 624 13.74 -16.10 7.61
N ASN A 625 14.06 -16.67 8.77
CA ASN A 625 14.80 -17.93 8.88
C ASN A 625 14.02 -19.11 8.25
N GLY A 626 12.70 -19.16 8.48
CA GLY A 626 11.83 -20.15 7.84
C GLY A 626 11.89 -20.06 6.32
N LEU A 627 11.82 -18.86 5.77
CA LEU A 627 11.91 -18.64 4.32
C LEU A 627 13.30 -19.03 3.77
N ALA A 628 14.37 -18.59 4.43
CA ALA A 628 15.75 -18.84 3.99
C ALA A 628 16.14 -20.33 4.05
N ARG A 629 15.54 -21.08 4.97
CA ARG A 629 15.80 -22.53 5.16
C ARG A 629 14.76 -23.42 4.48
N SER A 630 13.76 -22.82 3.81
CA SER A 630 12.62 -23.54 3.26
C SER A 630 11.86 -24.40 4.30
N ASP A 631 11.78 -23.90 5.55
CA ASP A 631 11.04 -24.52 6.65
C ASP A 631 9.71 -23.79 6.82
N THR A 632 8.68 -24.33 6.15
CA THR A 632 7.33 -23.75 6.12
C THR A 632 6.71 -23.71 7.50
N GLY A 633 6.84 -24.79 8.25
CA GLY A 633 6.23 -24.91 9.57
C GLY A 633 6.73 -23.82 10.51
N ARG A 634 8.04 -23.57 10.54
CA ARG A 634 8.65 -22.53 11.34
C ARG A 634 8.23 -21.13 10.90
N GLY A 635 8.29 -20.87 9.59
CA GLY A 635 7.91 -19.57 9.03
C GLY A 635 6.44 -19.25 9.25
N LEU A 636 5.56 -20.23 9.02
CA LEU A 636 4.13 -20.08 9.20
C LEU A 636 3.75 -19.91 10.68
N ALA A 637 4.34 -20.70 11.59
CA ALA A 637 4.12 -20.55 13.02
C ALA A 637 4.48 -19.15 13.52
N ALA A 638 5.65 -18.64 13.11
CA ALA A 638 6.07 -17.28 13.46
C ALA A 638 5.17 -16.20 12.82
N GLY A 639 4.78 -16.38 11.56
CA GLY A 639 3.84 -15.48 10.87
C GLY A 639 2.48 -15.44 11.56
N ILE A 640 1.92 -16.60 11.90
CA ILE A 640 0.68 -16.68 12.68
C ILE A 640 0.87 -16.02 14.05
N GLY A 641 2.00 -16.23 14.73
CA GLY A 641 2.31 -15.60 16.00
C GLY A 641 2.23 -14.07 15.93
N ILE A 642 2.74 -13.45 14.86
CA ILE A 642 2.63 -12.00 14.62
C ILE A 642 1.18 -11.59 14.46
N VAL A 643 0.40 -12.34 13.67
CA VAL A 643 -1.03 -12.08 13.45
C VAL A 643 -1.81 -12.14 14.77
N LEU A 644 -1.55 -13.16 15.58
CA LEU A 644 -2.24 -13.35 16.84
C LEU A 644 -1.96 -12.21 17.84
N LEU A 645 -0.69 -11.78 17.93
CA LEU A 645 -0.34 -10.60 18.73
C LEU A 645 -1.03 -9.34 18.21
N ALA A 646 -1.04 -9.14 16.89
CA ALA A 646 -1.73 -8.00 16.27
C ALA A 646 -3.23 -8.00 16.58
N ILE A 647 -3.91 -9.15 16.46
CA ILE A 647 -5.34 -9.28 16.77
C ILE A 647 -5.63 -8.97 18.23
N ILE A 648 -4.82 -9.48 19.17
CA ILE A 648 -5.01 -9.24 20.59
C ILE A 648 -4.92 -7.74 20.88
N ILE A 649 -3.89 -7.06 20.39
CA ILE A 649 -3.67 -5.63 20.62
C ILE A 649 -4.77 -4.80 19.95
N ASP A 650 -5.10 -5.10 18.70
CA ASP A 650 -6.14 -4.42 17.91
C ASP A 650 -7.50 -4.47 18.62
N ARG A 651 -7.95 -5.65 19.03
CA ARG A 651 -9.25 -5.82 19.67
C ARG A 651 -9.35 -5.14 21.04
N ILE A 652 -8.29 -5.21 21.83
CA ILE A 652 -8.22 -4.49 23.13
C ILE A 652 -8.33 -2.98 22.89
N THR A 653 -7.59 -2.45 21.94
CA THR A 653 -7.55 -1.02 21.62
C THR A 653 -8.88 -0.52 21.07
N LEU A 654 -9.48 -1.25 20.12
CA LEU A 654 -10.78 -0.90 19.54
C LEU A 654 -11.91 -0.91 20.58
N ALA A 655 -11.92 -1.91 21.47
CA ALA A 655 -12.92 -1.97 22.53
C ALA A 655 -12.79 -0.82 23.53
N TRP A 656 -11.56 -0.42 23.84
CA TRP A 656 -11.30 0.75 24.66
C TRP A 656 -11.84 2.03 24.00
N THR A 657 -11.62 2.20 22.69
CA THR A 657 -12.17 3.32 21.91
C THR A 657 -13.68 3.39 21.99
N LYS A 658 -14.36 2.24 21.84
CA LYS A 658 -15.82 2.17 21.90
C LYS A 658 -16.35 2.60 23.27
N LYS A 659 -15.70 2.17 24.35
CA LYS A 659 -16.05 2.60 25.72
C LYS A 659 -15.86 4.10 25.91
N GLN A 660 -14.77 4.67 25.39
CA GLN A 660 -14.52 6.11 25.49
C GLN A 660 -15.58 6.94 24.73
N ARG A 661 -15.96 6.50 23.50
CA ARG A 661 -17.05 7.15 22.75
C ARG A 661 -18.37 7.14 23.53
N GLN A 662 -18.74 5.99 24.06
CA GLN A 662 -19.96 5.85 24.86
C GLN A 662 -19.94 6.74 26.11
N ALA A 663 -18.78 6.87 26.79
CA ALA A 663 -18.62 7.75 27.96
C ALA A 663 -18.73 9.25 27.60
N LEU A 664 -18.42 9.63 26.36
CA LEU A 664 -18.54 11.01 25.87
C LEU A 664 -19.90 11.30 25.20
N GLY A 665 -20.80 10.31 25.14
CA GLY A 665 -22.09 10.46 24.47
C GLY A 665 -22.03 10.58 22.96
N LEU A 666 -20.93 10.05 22.31
CA LEU A 666 -20.63 10.12 20.90
C LEU A 666 -20.87 8.78 20.18
#